data_0ef40fd104f993c8575b1632abeb517b
#
_entry.id   0ef40fd104f993c8575b1632abeb517b
#
_cell.length_a   1.000
_cell.length_b   1.000
_cell.length_c   1.000
_cell.angle_alpha   90.00
_cell.angle_beta   90.00
_cell.angle_gamma   90.00
#
_symmetry.space_group_name_H-M   'P 1'
#
loop_
_entity.id
_entity.type
_entity.pdbx_description
1 polymer ?
#
loop_
_entity_poly.entity_id
_entity_poly.type
_entity_poly.pdbx_seq_one_letter_code
_entity_poly.pdbx_strand_id
1 'polypeptide(L)'
;MNLEELNLRWNRLKNSDLTYIKGLSLKSLNIGKNLLQGSIDIGGELDGLINLEELVLDGLHLNNNILQNIHVLNSLKALSLNDCGLTGTLPTQGWCDLRKLEVLVLSENALEGELPSCLANLSSLYHLDISNNQFIGNGASIALANLTLLRFVSLSQNLFEVPSFFMSFANHSHLKVLSSDQNKIVKESTIQTWVPKFQIKVFRLSNCTTKELHNEVPKFLHYQYDLRVIDLSYNKFGGKLPLWLLENNTRLGGFSMKGNSFINRDLQFPSHPNPYMSIVDLSENKIQGQIPTNICSIFPQLWGLNLSSNILEGNIPPCLGSLKSGHNELYLDLSHNQLSGGIPENLAKSDSLVLLRLSNNRLSGRIIPTIFSLHSLRLLYLDGNNFDGRLPSIDATIVRLSPIEDMVLSNNNLSGELPRWISNLLDLRELALSNNQLDGPIPMDLCHLDHLNILDLSQNNFSGPIPSCCGAQSIKHLHLNGNRLSGTLGNAFFNCSSLVTLDISENQLTGEIPNWIGTLSALRVLLLKANLFTGEIPIELCKLHSLSIIVLSQNNLSGPIPFCLSNLTLEPSDEKSSADTHWLYSLTDTGIANYSESAEFEWSTRSIFSQIGLSLFFGNQMEEKVDYTTKRESYIYKGNILTYMSGIDLSCNRLTGEIPLEIGNLSEIRSLNLSHNNLSGHIPVMFSRLNKIESLDLSHNNLSGIIPTELTKLYTLEVFNVSYNNLSGSIPSQKAQFATFDESSYMANPFLCGPPLPKDCSEPNSPSTTTPNASNDEEESGLMDMYVFQVTFFVSYVIVLLVIAVILYINPYWREAWFYFVEHCIKTCQYFIEDNLLRFFIVKRSK
;
A
#
# COMPACT_ATOMS: atom_id res chain seq x y z
N MET A 1 25.36 44.40 -25.98
CA MET A 1 25.22 42.94 -25.85
C MET A 1 23.80 42.60 -26.28
N ASN A 2 23.62 41.80 -27.32
CA ASN A 2 22.29 41.33 -27.66
C ASN A 2 22.02 40.13 -26.75
N LEU A 3 21.03 40.24 -25.87
CA LEU A 3 20.55 39.13 -25.07
C LEU A 3 19.78 38.17 -25.99
N GLU A 4 20.28 36.94 -26.19
CA GLU A 4 19.64 35.92 -27.05
C GLU A 4 18.85 34.89 -26.25
N GLU A 5 19.26 34.63 -25.01
CA GLU A 5 18.66 33.63 -24.13
C GLU A 5 18.27 34.27 -22.79
N LEU A 6 17.03 34.02 -22.34
CA LEU A 6 16.52 34.51 -21.06
C LEU A 6 15.77 33.41 -20.32
N ASN A 7 16.32 32.96 -19.19
CA ASN A 7 15.70 31.98 -18.32
C ASN A 7 15.32 32.63 -16.99
N LEU A 8 14.02 32.75 -16.76
CA LEU A 8 13.39 33.33 -15.55
C LEU A 8 12.52 32.32 -14.81
N ARG A 9 12.73 30.99 -15.06
CA ARG A 9 11.98 29.92 -14.42
C ARG A 9 12.09 29.96 -12.89
N TRP A 10 11.03 29.51 -12.17
CA TRP A 10 10.98 29.47 -10.70
C TRP A 10 11.10 30.87 -10.04
N ASN A 11 10.42 31.88 -10.57
CA ASN A 11 10.32 33.21 -9.98
C ASN A 11 8.85 33.52 -9.60
N ARG A 12 8.57 34.77 -9.30
CA ARG A 12 7.23 35.26 -8.93
C ARG A 12 6.71 36.30 -9.94
N LEU A 13 7.04 36.10 -11.21
CA LEU A 13 6.60 37.01 -12.28
C LEU A 13 5.08 36.97 -12.44
N LYS A 14 4.50 38.15 -12.68
CA LYS A 14 3.09 38.32 -13.02
C LYS A 14 2.97 38.80 -14.47
N ASN A 15 1.76 38.71 -15.05
CA ASN A 15 1.53 39.13 -16.45
C ASN A 15 2.02 40.55 -16.75
N SER A 16 1.88 41.50 -15.80
CA SER A 16 2.41 42.85 -15.94
C SER A 16 3.91 42.93 -16.20
N ASP A 17 4.66 41.94 -15.73
CA ASP A 17 6.12 41.96 -15.81
C ASP A 17 6.62 41.54 -17.20
N LEU A 18 5.77 40.89 -18.01
CA LEU A 18 6.10 40.55 -19.40
C LEU A 18 6.35 41.78 -20.28
N THR A 19 5.81 42.92 -19.92
CA THR A 19 6.06 44.22 -20.64
C THR A 19 7.54 44.58 -20.68
N TYR A 20 8.35 44.11 -19.71
CA TYR A 20 9.79 44.37 -19.69
C TYR A 20 10.59 43.48 -20.64
N ILE A 21 10.00 42.43 -21.15
CA ILE A 21 10.61 41.50 -22.11
C ILE A 21 10.28 41.95 -23.56
N LYS A 22 9.27 42.76 -23.73
CA LYS A 22 8.80 43.26 -25.00
C LYS A 22 9.90 43.95 -25.78
N GLY A 23 10.07 43.59 -27.03
CA GLY A 23 11.05 44.19 -27.94
C GLY A 23 12.49 43.72 -27.75
N LEU A 24 12.76 42.71 -26.89
CA LEU A 24 14.04 42.04 -26.86
C LEU A 24 14.19 41.12 -28.08
N SER A 25 15.40 40.96 -28.59
CA SER A 25 15.70 40.08 -29.71
C SER A 25 16.14 38.68 -29.20
N LEU A 26 15.21 38.00 -28.49
CA LEU A 26 15.47 36.71 -27.88
C LEU A 26 15.31 35.58 -28.90
N LYS A 27 16.14 34.55 -28.78
CA LYS A 27 16.01 33.25 -29.42
C LYS A 27 15.40 32.20 -28.48
N SER A 28 15.74 32.26 -27.18
CA SER A 28 15.20 31.35 -26.17
C SER A 28 14.60 32.13 -24.99
N LEU A 29 13.37 31.77 -24.60
CA LEU A 29 12.66 32.32 -23.44
C LEU A 29 12.07 31.21 -22.61
N ASN A 30 12.49 31.13 -21.34
CA ASN A 30 11.90 30.25 -20.35
C ASN A 30 11.37 31.06 -19.16
N ILE A 31 10.04 31.09 -19.02
CA ILE A 31 9.33 31.78 -17.90
C ILE A 31 8.43 30.80 -17.11
N GLY A 32 8.67 29.50 -17.24
CA GLY A 32 7.91 28.45 -16.52
C GLY A 32 7.97 28.59 -14.99
N LYS A 33 7.00 27.97 -14.33
CA LYS A 33 6.89 27.96 -12.85
C LYS A 33 6.94 29.35 -12.22
N ASN A 34 6.13 30.28 -12.76
CA ASN A 34 5.90 31.62 -12.25
C ASN A 34 4.43 31.82 -11.84
N LEU A 35 4.05 33.05 -11.50
CA LEU A 35 2.67 33.41 -11.10
C LEU A 35 1.84 34.01 -12.25
N LEU A 36 2.21 33.70 -13.49
CA LEU A 36 1.49 34.09 -14.70
C LEU A 36 0.20 33.26 -14.80
N GLN A 37 -0.93 33.91 -15.10
CA GLN A 37 -2.24 33.26 -15.15
C GLN A 37 -3.11 33.77 -16.30
N GLY A 38 -4.01 32.90 -16.76
CA GLY A 38 -5.01 33.23 -17.77
C GLY A 38 -4.48 33.30 -19.20
N SER A 39 -4.88 34.28 -19.97
CA SER A 39 -4.39 34.49 -21.33
C SER A 39 -3.12 35.31 -21.31
N ILE A 40 -2.04 34.76 -21.85
CA ILE A 40 -0.88 35.56 -22.26
C ILE A 40 -1.20 36.08 -23.66
N ASP A 41 -1.27 37.39 -23.80
CA ASP A 41 -1.45 38.04 -25.11
C ASP A 41 -0.13 38.04 -25.88
N ILE A 42 0.02 37.00 -26.75
CA ILE A 42 1.23 36.86 -27.59
C ILE A 42 1.37 38.05 -28.55
N GLY A 43 0.25 38.61 -29.05
CA GLY A 43 0.27 39.80 -29.94
C GLY A 43 0.54 41.09 -29.21
N GLY A 44 0.31 41.17 -27.87
CA GLY A 44 0.49 42.35 -27.05
C GLY A 44 1.68 42.27 -26.09
N GLU A 45 1.76 41.18 -25.30
CA GLU A 45 2.77 41.02 -24.22
C GLU A 45 4.11 40.49 -24.73
N LEU A 46 4.11 39.63 -25.74
CA LEU A 46 5.28 39.05 -26.39
C LEU A 46 5.54 39.61 -27.79
N ASP A 47 4.91 40.75 -28.12
CA ASP A 47 5.09 41.44 -29.41
C ASP A 47 6.56 41.83 -29.61
N GLY A 48 7.09 41.56 -30.81
CA GLY A 48 8.50 41.81 -31.14
C GLY A 48 9.44 40.61 -30.92
N LEU A 49 8.98 39.50 -30.28
CA LEU A 49 9.78 38.27 -30.14
C LEU A 49 9.68 37.36 -31.39
N ILE A 50 9.63 37.92 -32.59
CA ILE A 50 9.46 37.18 -33.85
C ILE A 50 10.64 36.26 -34.18
N ASN A 51 11.80 36.47 -33.58
CA ASN A 51 12.98 35.62 -33.76
C ASN A 51 13.07 34.48 -32.74
N LEU A 52 12.06 34.32 -31.88
CA LEU A 52 12.06 33.30 -30.84
C LEU A 52 12.04 31.90 -31.45
N GLU A 53 13.04 31.12 -31.13
CA GLU A 53 13.21 29.72 -31.58
C GLU A 53 12.73 28.76 -30.48
N GLU A 54 12.80 29.13 -29.22
CA GLU A 54 12.41 28.31 -28.07
C GLU A 54 11.55 29.09 -27.08
N LEU A 55 10.39 28.50 -26.71
CA LEU A 55 9.46 29.03 -25.71
C LEU A 55 9.06 27.96 -24.71
N VAL A 56 9.35 28.20 -23.42
CA VAL A 56 8.98 27.30 -22.31
C VAL A 56 8.10 28.04 -21.32
N LEU A 57 6.85 27.55 -21.17
CA LEU A 57 5.82 28.12 -20.31
C LEU A 57 5.35 27.14 -19.21
N ASP A 58 6.10 26.09 -18.94
CA ASP A 58 5.73 24.97 -18.03
C ASP A 58 5.24 25.42 -16.67
N GLY A 59 4.17 24.80 -16.17
CA GLY A 59 3.64 25.05 -14.83
C GLY A 59 3.01 26.43 -14.65
N LEU A 60 2.50 27.01 -15.73
CA LEU A 60 1.71 28.22 -15.71
C LEU A 60 0.21 27.88 -15.85
N HIS A 61 -0.68 28.70 -15.29
CA HIS A 61 -2.13 28.49 -15.45
C HIS A 61 -2.64 29.27 -16.66
N LEU A 62 -2.58 28.65 -17.82
CA LEU A 62 -2.93 29.28 -19.11
C LEU A 62 -4.31 28.85 -19.58
N ASN A 63 -4.92 29.65 -20.48
CA ASN A 63 -6.10 29.24 -21.22
C ASN A 63 -5.73 28.75 -22.65
N ASN A 64 -6.63 28.02 -23.28
CA ASN A 64 -6.40 27.40 -24.59
C ASN A 64 -6.17 28.39 -25.74
N ASN A 65 -6.48 29.69 -25.59
CA ASN A 65 -6.24 30.73 -26.60
C ASN A 65 -4.78 30.84 -26.98
N ILE A 66 -3.85 30.41 -26.08
CA ILE A 66 -2.41 30.41 -26.39
C ILE A 66 -2.14 29.58 -27.63
N LEU A 67 -2.75 28.41 -27.78
CA LEU A 67 -2.56 27.52 -28.93
C LEU A 67 -3.12 28.09 -30.25
N GLN A 68 -4.11 28.96 -30.16
CA GLN A 68 -4.67 29.63 -31.33
C GLN A 68 -3.80 30.78 -31.84
N ASN A 69 -3.14 31.51 -30.90
CA ASN A 69 -2.42 32.75 -31.18
C ASN A 69 -0.92 32.56 -31.40
N ILE A 70 -0.36 31.42 -31.01
CA ILE A 70 1.10 31.17 -31.00
C ILE A 70 1.73 31.16 -32.39
N HIS A 71 0.94 31.02 -33.46
CA HIS A 71 1.40 31.03 -34.85
C HIS A 71 2.16 32.32 -35.24
N VAL A 72 1.96 33.42 -34.50
CA VAL A 72 2.69 34.68 -34.71
C VAL A 72 4.19 34.47 -34.54
N LEU A 73 4.59 33.55 -33.63
CA LEU A 73 5.98 33.19 -33.36
C LEU A 73 6.46 32.13 -34.38
N ASN A 74 6.45 32.45 -35.65
CA ASN A 74 6.71 31.52 -36.78
C ASN A 74 8.14 31.01 -36.89
N SER A 75 9.06 31.50 -36.02
CA SER A 75 10.45 31.00 -35.91
C SER A 75 10.63 29.88 -34.89
N LEU A 76 9.57 29.55 -34.13
CA LEU A 76 9.65 28.52 -33.09
C LEU A 76 10.07 27.16 -33.63
N LYS A 77 11.07 26.60 -32.97
CA LYS A 77 11.57 25.23 -33.11
C LYS A 77 11.17 24.37 -31.92
N ALA A 78 11.08 24.98 -30.72
CA ALA A 78 10.69 24.26 -29.51
C ALA A 78 9.59 25.01 -28.74
N LEU A 79 8.53 24.28 -28.40
CA LEU A 79 7.41 24.75 -27.60
C LEU A 79 7.11 23.76 -26.47
N SER A 80 7.18 24.25 -25.21
CA SER A 80 6.78 23.48 -24.04
C SER A 80 5.67 24.19 -23.26
N LEU A 81 4.57 23.45 -23.06
CA LEU A 81 3.37 23.84 -22.31
C LEU A 81 3.01 22.72 -21.30
N ASN A 82 4.01 22.12 -20.63
CA ASN A 82 3.79 21.10 -19.62
C ASN A 82 3.09 21.70 -18.39
N ASP A 83 2.11 20.99 -17.82
CA ASP A 83 1.40 21.38 -16.57
C ASP A 83 0.84 22.84 -16.65
N CYS A 84 0.20 23.17 -17.76
CA CYS A 84 -0.33 24.53 -17.99
C CYS A 84 -1.83 24.68 -17.71
N GLY A 85 -2.51 23.60 -17.29
CA GLY A 85 -3.95 23.60 -17.03
C GLY A 85 -4.81 23.71 -18.32
N LEU A 86 -4.25 23.34 -19.49
CA LEU A 86 -4.99 23.34 -20.75
C LEU A 86 -6.05 22.24 -20.77
N THR A 87 -7.24 22.53 -21.31
CA THR A 87 -8.41 21.65 -21.28
C THR A 87 -9.09 21.53 -22.64
N GLY A 88 -9.95 20.48 -22.82
CA GLY A 88 -10.73 20.28 -24.03
C GLY A 88 -9.90 19.87 -25.25
N THR A 89 -10.41 20.05 -26.44
CA THR A 89 -9.78 19.58 -27.68
C THR A 89 -8.75 20.54 -28.24
N LEU A 90 -7.69 20.00 -28.85
CA LEU A 90 -6.70 20.82 -29.55
C LEU A 90 -7.35 21.58 -30.71
N PRO A 91 -7.07 22.89 -30.86
CA PRO A 91 -7.59 23.66 -31.99
C PRO A 91 -7.03 23.15 -33.32
N THR A 92 -7.82 23.29 -34.39
CA THR A 92 -7.41 22.90 -35.75
C THR A 92 -6.66 23.97 -36.51
N GLN A 93 -6.44 25.14 -35.91
CA GLN A 93 -5.78 26.30 -36.50
C GLN A 93 -4.81 26.94 -35.52
N GLY A 94 -3.91 27.76 -35.98
CA GLY A 94 -2.92 28.49 -35.19
C GLY A 94 -1.63 27.66 -35.03
N TRP A 95 -1.46 26.96 -33.92
CA TRP A 95 -0.22 26.23 -33.60
C TRP A 95 0.25 25.23 -34.67
N CYS A 96 -0.68 24.68 -35.48
CA CYS A 96 -0.34 23.80 -36.60
C CYS A 96 0.37 24.51 -37.79
N ASP A 97 0.48 25.83 -37.74
CA ASP A 97 1.20 26.60 -38.76
C ASP A 97 2.67 26.76 -38.46
N LEU A 98 3.11 26.33 -37.25
CA LEU A 98 4.51 26.36 -36.83
C LEU A 98 5.35 25.28 -37.53
N ARG A 99 5.51 25.35 -38.84
CA ARG A 99 6.14 24.32 -39.67
C ARG A 99 7.64 24.05 -39.33
N LYS A 100 8.28 24.95 -38.62
CA LYS A 100 9.66 24.81 -38.16
C LYS A 100 9.77 24.08 -36.82
N LEU A 101 8.63 23.75 -36.19
CA LEU A 101 8.60 23.14 -34.88
C LEU A 101 9.24 21.75 -34.90
N GLU A 102 10.23 21.56 -34.09
CA GLU A 102 11.05 20.36 -33.93
C GLU A 102 10.68 19.61 -32.65
N VAL A 103 10.34 20.36 -31.58
CA VAL A 103 9.98 19.85 -30.25
C VAL A 103 8.62 20.40 -29.81
N LEU A 104 7.70 19.50 -29.44
CA LEU A 104 6.39 19.87 -28.89
C LEU A 104 6.10 19.06 -27.62
N VAL A 105 5.94 19.77 -26.52
CA VAL A 105 5.58 19.20 -25.21
C VAL A 105 4.26 19.81 -24.74
N LEU A 106 3.23 18.98 -24.60
CA LEU A 106 1.90 19.30 -24.10
C LEU A 106 1.51 18.42 -22.91
N SER A 107 2.48 17.77 -22.30
CA SER A 107 2.22 16.81 -21.20
C SER A 107 1.62 17.47 -19.96
N GLU A 108 1.02 16.64 -19.08
CA GLU A 108 0.42 17.07 -17.81
C GLU A 108 -0.65 18.15 -17.95
N ASN A 109 -1.60 17.96 -18.87
CA ASN A 109 -2.75 18.84 -19.07
C ASN A 109 -4.06 18.02 -19.03
N ALA A 110 -5.19 18.66 -19.28
CA ALA A 110 -6.50 18.00 -19.40
C ALA A 110 -7.04 18.08 -20.86
N LEU A 111 -6.12 17.96 -21.83
CA LEU A 111 -6.46 17.95 -23.26
C LEU A 111 -7.13 16.61 -23.63
N GLU A 112 -8.19 16.66 -24.45
CA GLU A 112 -9.02 15.50 -24.77
C GLU A 112 -9.30 15.38 -26.29
N GLY A 113 -9.99 14.28 -26.66
CA GLY A 113 -10.38 14.04 -28.04
C GLY A 113 -9.29 13.44 -28.91
N GLU A 114 -9.51 13.41 -30.23
CA GLU A 114 -8.56 12.90 -31.21
C GLU A 114 -7.51 13.96 -31.59
N LEU A 115 -6.33 13.49 -31.99
CA LEU A 115 -5.28 14.38 -32.52
C LEU A 115 -5.73 15.00 -33.83
N PRO A 116 -5.70 16.34 -33.95
CA PRO A 116 -6.21 17.02 -35.15
C PRO A 116 -5.36 16.73 -36.37
N SER A 117 -5.99 16.64 -37.54
CA SER A 117 -5.29 16.33 -38.81
C SER A 117 -4.23 17.37 -39.21
N CYS A 118 -4.36 18.61 -38.74
CA CYS A 118 -3.37 19.67 -38.98
C CYS A 118 -2.02 19.42 -38.31
N LEU A 119 -1.94 18.55 -37.32
CA LEU A 119 -0.68 18.13 -36.73
C LEU A 119 0.31 17.61 -37.79
N ALA A 120 -0.20 17.02 -38.88
CA ALA A 120 0.61 16.57 -40.03
C ALA A 120 1.43 17.70 -40.71
N ASN A 121 1.09 18.96 -40.49
CA ASN A 121 1.80 20.11 -41.04
C ASN A 121 3.15 20.36 -40.37
N LEU A 122 3.34 19.86 -39.14
CA LEU A 122 4.57 20.01 -38.34
C LEU A 122 5.66 19.05 -38.81
N SER A 123 5.99 19.11 -40.10
CA SER A 123 6.86 18.14 -40.76
C SER A 123 8.31 18.07 -40.23
N SER A 124 8.75 19.09 -39.51
CA SER A 124 10.07 19.13 -38.82
C SER A 124 10.09 18.45 -37.47
N LEU A 125 8.95 18.03 -36.95
CA LEU A 125 8.79 17.51 -35.59
C LEU A 125 9.53 16.17 -35.42
N TYR A 126 10.50 16.15 -34.50
CA TYR A 126 11.21 14.94 -34.12
C TYR A 126 10.92 14.50 -32.66
N HIS A 127 10.44 15.41 -31.80
CA HIS A 127 10.09 15.13 -30.41
C HIS A 127 8.64 15.52 -30.14
N LEU A 128 7.83 14.55 -29.70
CA LEU A 128 6.44 14.75 -29.32
C LEU A 128 6.16 14.13 -27.96
N ASP A 129 5.79 14.97 -26.99
CA ASP A 129 5.28 14.54 -25.69
C ASP A 129 3.88 15.08 -25.46
N ILE A 130 2.91 14.17 -25.44
CA ILE A 130 1.48 14.47 -25.14
C ILE A 130 1.00 13.63 -23.97
N SER A 131 1.91 13.14 -23.14
CA SER A 131 1.60 12.30 -22.00
C SER A 131 0.76 13.01 -20.93
N ASN A 132 0.12 12.23 -20.07
CA ASN A 132 -0.74 12.71 -18.99
C ASN A 132 -1.80 13.73 -19.47
N ASN A 133 -2.67 13.22 -20.33
CA ASN A 133 -3.81 13.92 -20.90
C ASN A 133 -5.01 12.96 -21.06
N GLN A 134 -6.04 13.34 -21.79
CA GLN A 134 -7.23 12.53 -22.06
C GLN A 134 -7.43 12.25 -23.55
N PHE A 135 -6.35 12.22 -24.34
CA PHE A 135 -6.42 11.95 -25.77
C PHE A 135 -6.93 10.53 -26.05
N ILE A 136 -7.75 10.40 -27.10
CA ILE A 136 -8.28 9.12 -27.58
C ILE A 136 -7.75 8.80 -28.98
N GLY A 137 -7.78 7.51 -29.35
CA GLY A 137 -7.45 7.03 -30.68
C GLY A 137 -7.57 5.51 -30.73
N ASN A 138 -8.39 4.99 -31.66
CA ASN A 138 -8.71 3.56 -31.79
C ASN A 138 -8.10 2.90 -33.02
N GLY A 139 -7.27 3.62 -33.76
CA GLY A 139 -6.60 3.14 -34.97
C GLY A 139 -5.44 4.03 -35.38
N ALA A 140 -4.94 3.83 -36.60
CA ALA A 140 -3.83 4.64 -37.09
C ALA A 140 -4.22 6.11 -37.31
N SER A 141 -3.48 7.01 -36.65
CA SER A 141 -3.60 8.45 -36.86
C SER A 141 -2.90 8.86 -38.14
N ILE A 142 -3.66 9.38 -39.14
CA ILE A 142 -3.11 9.91 -40.39
C ILE A 142 -2.17 11.08 -40.11
N ALA A 143 -2.49 11.90 -39.09
CA ALA A 143 -1.67 13.04 -38.70
C ALA A 143 -0.28 12.59 -38.24
N LEU A 144 -0.21 11.62 -37.33
CA LEU A 144 1.07 11.06 -36.84
C LEU A 144 1.80 10.29 -37.95
N ALA A 145 1.09 9.56 -38.81
CA ALA A 145 1.70 8.78 -39.89
C ALA A 145 2.55 9.61 -40.86
N ASN A 146 2.27 10.91 -40.99
CA ASN A 146 2.99 11.83 -41.84
C ASN A 146 4.22 12.48 -41.19
N LEU A 147 4.38 12.39 -39.87
CA LEU A 147 5.49 12.97 -39.11
C LEU A 147 6.71 12.04 -39.07
N THR A 148 7.25 11.71 -40.27
CA THR A 148 8.27 10.65 -40.41
C THR A 148 9.62 10.93 -39.78
N LEU A 149 9.87 12.17 -39.32
CA LEU A 149 11.09 12.57 -38.60
C LEU A 149 11.03 12.27 -37.10
N LEU A 150 9.88 11.85 -36.57
CA LEU A 150 9.73 11.55 -35.14
C LEU A 150 10.77 10.53 -34.65
N ARG A 151 11.46 10.90 -33.58
CA ARG A 151 12.47 10.09 -32.88
C ARG A 151 11.99 9.72 -31.46
N PHE A 152 11.37 10.67 -30.78
CA PHE A 152 10.80 10.50 -29.43
C PHE A 152 9.31 10.72 -29.50
N VAL A 153 8.54 9.76 -28.96
CA VAL A 153 7.09 9.84 -28.81
C VAL A 153 6.69 9.34 -27.42
N SER A 154 6.04 10.23 -26.66
CA SER A 154 5.42 9.88 -25.40
C SER A 154 3.90 10.08 -25.49
N LEU A 155 3.17 8.96 -25.36
CA LEU A 155 1.70 8.88 -25.35
C LEU A 155 1.16 8.46 -23.97
N SER A 156 2.03 8.30 -22.97
CA SER A 156 1.71 7.70 -21.67
C SER A 156 0.57 8.44 -20.98
N GLN A 157 -0.20 7.73 -20.13
CA GLN A 157 -1.32 8.29 -19.37
C GLN A 157 -2.34 9.04 -20.26
N ASN A 158 -2.90 8.29 -21.20
CA ASN A 158 -3.96 8.71 -22.12
C ASN A 158 -4.98 7.58 -22.30
N LEU A 159 -5.85 7.70 -23.30
CA LEU A 159 -6.91 6.74 -23.60
C LEU A 159 -6.74 6.07 -24.97
N PHE A 160 -5.52 6.04 -25.52
CA PHE A 160 -5.23 5.39 -26.80
C PHE A 160 -5.43 3.88 -26.75
N GLU A 161 -6.02 3.31 -27.82
CA GLU A 161 -6.18 1.86 -27.97
C GLU A 161 -4.93 1.23 -28.59
N VAL A 162 -4.09 0.63 -27.77
CA VAL A 162 -2.83 0.02 -28.16
C VAL A 162 -2.93 -1.51 -28.18
N PRO A 163 -2.18 -2.26 -29.03
CA PRO A 163 -1.16 -1.77 -29.96
C PRO A 163 -1.67 -1.29 -31.31
N SER A 164 -2.98 -1.29 -31.58
CA SER A 164 -3.55 -0.89 -32.88
C SER A 164 -3.12 0.52 -33.30
N PHE A 165 -3.05 1.45 -32.33
CA PHE A 165 -2.62 2.82 -32.57
C PHE A 165 -1.15 2.92 -33.05
N PHE A 166 -0.28 1.95 -32.72
CA PHE A 166 1.13 1.94 -33.10
C PHE A 166 1.33 1.77 -34.61
N MET A 167 0.31 1.34 -35.35
CA MET A 167 0.34 1.33 -36.81
C MET A 167 0.57 2.72 -37.40
N SER A 168 0.23 3.79 -36.68
CA SER A 168 0.57 5.18 -37.04
C SER A 168 2.06 5.40 -37.28
N PHE A 169 2.92 4.61 -36.63
CA PHE A 169 4.37 4.76 -36.71
C PHE A 169 5.05 3.78 -37.65
N ALA A 170 4.31 2.94 -38.37
CA ALA A 170 4.88 1.85 -39.18
C ALA A 170 6.01 2.30 -40.14
N ASN A 171 5.92 3.52 -40.70
CA ASN A 171 6.89 4.08 -41.65
C ASN A 171 7.99 4.97 -41.02
N HIS A 172 8.05 5.11 -39.70
CA HIS A 172 8.96 6.03 -38.99
C HIS A 172 10.35 5.40 -38.80
N SER A 173 11.23 5.47 -39.76
CA SER A 173 12.58 4.86 -39.67
C SER A 173 13.47 5.50 -38.58
N HIS A 174 13.16 6.71 -38.15
CA HIS A 174 13.92 7.48 -37.17
C HIS A 174 13.46 7.26 -35.73
N LEU A 175 12.30 6.61 -35.47
CA LEU A 175 11.74 6.41 -34.14
C LEU A 175 12.67 5.58 -33.26
N LYS A 176 13.02 6.11 -32.08
CA LYS A 176 13.94 5.52 -31.11
C LYS A 176 13.29 5.30 -29.74
N VAL A 177 12.39 6.16 -29.32
CA VAL A 177 11.71 6.09 -28.02
C VAL A 177 10.21 6.11 -28.26
N LEU A 178 9.52 5.10 -27.71
CA LEU A 178 8.06 5.01 -27.71
C LEU A 178 7.58 4.64 -26.32
N SER A 179 6.96 5.59 -25.63
CA SER A 179 6.31 5.39 -24.32
C SER A 179 4.80 5.48 -24.44
N SER A 180 4.09 4.51 -23.91
CA SER A 180 2.62 4.44 -23.95
C SER A 180 2.03 3.79 -22.71
N ASP A 181 2.62 4.06 -21.55
CA ASP A 181 2.16 3.57 -20.24
C ASP A 181 0.74 4.05 -19.93
N GLN A 182 -0.01 3.29 -19.17
CA GLN A 182 -1.35 3.65 -18.67
C GLN A 182 -2.34 4.08 -19.77
N ASN A 183 -2.27 3.40 -20.93
CA ASN A 183 -3.25 3.50 -21.99
C ASN A 183 -4.24 2.32 -21.93
N LYS A 184 -4.98 2.05 -22.98
CA LYS A 184 -5.95 0.96 -23.07
C LYS A 184 -5.44 -0.12 -23.99
N ILE A 185 -5.16 -1.33 -23.49
CA ILE A 185 -4.83 -2.48 -24.31
C ILE A 185 -6.10 -3.06 -24.92
N VAL A 186 -6.09 -3.22 -26.25
CA VAL A 186 -7.11 -3.90 -27.02
C VAL A 186 -6.51 -5.13 -27.70
N LYS A 187 -7.33 -6.14 -27.95
CA LYS A 187 -6.90 -7.37 -28.60
C LYS A 187 -6.41 -7.06 -30.03
N GLU A 188 -5.17 -7.42 -30.28
CA GLU A 188 -4.59 -7.33 -31.62
C GLU A 188 -5.22 -8.37 -32.53
N SER A 189 -5.44 -8.02 -33.83
CA SER A 189 -5.89 -8.98 -34.82
C SER A 189 -4.90 -10.16 -34.92
N THR A 190 -5.41 -11.37 -35.20
CA THR A 190 -4.58 -12.58 -35.31
C THR A 190 -3.49 -12.46 -36.37
N ILE A 191 -3.72 -11.62 -37.38
CA ILE A 191 -2.77 -11.35 -38.46
C ILE A 191 -2.28 -9.91 -38.33
N GLN A 192 -0.98 -9.74 -38.07
CA GLN A 192 -0.34 -8.42 -38.15
C GLN A 192 -0.28 -7.99 -39.62
N THR A 193 -0.89 -6.87 -39.94
CA THR A 193 -0.99 -6.37 -41.30
C THR A 193 0.13 -5.39 -41.66
N TRP A 194 1.00 -5.06 -40.74
CA TRP A 194 2.09 -4.08 -40.93
C TRP A 194 3.39 -4.55 -40.34
N VAL A 195 4.49 -4.08 -40.93
CA VAL A 195 5.85 -4.32 -40.43
C VAL A 195 6.50 -2.99 -40.12
N PRO A 196 7.06 -2.80 -38.90
CA PRO A 196 7.70 -1.54 -38.54
C PRO A 196 8.99 -1.32 -39.32
N LYS A 197 9.18 -0.11 -39.86
CA LYS A 197 10.46 0.33 -40.42
C LYS A 197 11.42 0.87 -39.34
N PHE A 198 10.92 1.08 -38.13
CA PHE A 198 11.72 1.58 -37.00
C PHE A 198 12.46 0.46 -36.25
N GLN A 199 13.55 0.85 -35.63
CA GLN A 199 14.24 0.09 -34.60
C GLN A 199 14.31 0.98 -33.36
N ILE A 200 13.39 0.73 -32.41
CA ILE A 200 13.33 1.50 -31.15
C ILE A 200 14.39 1.02 -30.18
N LYS A 201 14.86 1.95 -29.37
CA LYS A 201 15.81 1.69 -28.29
C LYS A 201 15.12 1.60 -26.94
N VAL A 202 14.05 2.38 -26.75
CA VAL A 202 13.28 2.37 -25.53
C VAL A 202 11.81 2.13 -25.89
N PHE A 203 11.23 1.10 -25.27
CA PHE A 203 9.81 0.82 -25.36
C PHE A 203 9.20 0.68 -23.96
N ARG A 204 8.18 1.46 -23.68
CA ARG A 204 7.40 1.39 -22.45
C ARG A 204 5.94 1.22 -22.77
N LEU A 205 5.35 0.22 -22.17
CA LEU A 205 3.93 -0.08 -22.21
C LEU A 205 3.56 -0.74 -20.88
N SER A 206 3.33 0.04 -19.85
CA SER A 206 3.08 -0.45 -18.49
C SER A 206 1.72 -0.01 -17.96
N ASN A 207 1.17 -0.78 -17.04
CA ASN A 207 -0.06 -0.46 -16.28
C ASN A 207 -1.25 -0.02 -17.15
N CYS A 208 -1.43 -0.68 -18.30
CA CYS A 208 -2.52 -0.37 -19.21
C CYS A 208 -3.82 -1.05 -18.80
N THR A 209 -4.94 -0.34 -18.97
CA THR A 209 -6.27 -0.91 -18.71
C THR A 209 -6.64 -1.92 -19.80
N THR A 210 -7.24 -3.04 -19.42
CA THR A 210 -7.69 -4.06 -20.35
C THR A 210 -8.92 -4.79 -19.84
N LYS A 211 -9.79 -5.22 -20.76
CA LYS A 211 -10.94 -6.10 -20.49
C LYS A 211 -10.58 -7.58 -20.58
N GLU A 212 -9.47 -7.92 -21.23
CA GLU A 212 -9.02 -9.30 -21.43
C GLU A 212 -8.31 -9.81 -20.18
N LEU A 213 -8.44 -11.12 -19.89
CA LEU A 213 -7.77 -11.78 -18.76
C LEU A 213 -6.30 -12.13 -19.09
N HIS A 214 -6.01 -12.39 -20.36
CA HIS A 214 -4.67 -12.71 -20.84
C HIS A 214 -4.42 -11.99 -22.15
N ASN A 215 -3.48 -11.06 -22.13
CA ASN A 215 -3.03 -10.34 -23.31
C ASN A 215 -1.77 -11.02 -23.89
N GLU A 216 -1.58 -10.89 -25.20
CA GLU A 216 -0.34 -11.25 -25.86
C GLU A 216 0.60 -10.05 -25.93
N VAL A 217 1.90 -10.31 -25.86
CA VAL A 217 2.93 -9.28 -26.07
C VAL A 217 2.82 -8.73 -27.49
N PRO A 218 2.91 -7.40 -27.70
CA PRO A 218 2.73 -6.79 -29.02
C PRO A 218 3.63 -7.41 -30.10
N LYS A 219 3.03 -7.86 -31.20
CA LYS A 219 3.73 -8.67 -32.24
C LYS A 219 4.84 -7.91 -32.95
N PHE A 220 4.73 -6.58 -33.07
CA PHE A 220 5.78 -5.78 -33.74
C PHE A 220 7.14 -5.87 -33.02
N LEU A 221 7.17 -6.27 -31.76
CA LEU A 221 8.40 -6.46 -31.01
C LEU A 221 9.29 -7.58 -31.58
N HIS A 222 8.70 -8.56 -32.29
CA HIS A 222 9.49 -9.59 -32.98
C HIS A 222 10.42 -9.03 -34.07
N TYR A 223 10.14 -7.83 -34.56
CA TYR A 223 10.95 -7.13 -35.56
C TYR A 223 11.98 -6.19 -34.96
N GLN A 224 12.08 -6.11 -33.60
CA GLN A 224 13.02 -5.22 -32.92
C GLN A 224 14.28 -5.99 -32.50
N TYR A 225 15.45 -5.43 -32.79
CA TYR A 225 16.76 -6.02 -32.46
C TYR A 225 17.79 -5.00 -31.91
N ASP A 226 17.37 -3.76 -31.62
CA ASP A 226 18.23 -2.71 -31.04
C ASP A 226 17.64 -2.12 -29.75
N LEU A 227 16.74 -2.87 -29.08
CA LEU A 227 16.19 -2.44 -27.78
C LEU A 227 17.29 -2.34 -26.72
N ARG A 228 17.21 -1.27 -25.91
CA ARG A 228 18.05 -1.00 -24.73
C ARG A 228 17.26 -1.11 -23.45
N VAL A 229 16.00 -0.67 -23.49
CA VAL A 229 15.06 -0.73 -22.37
C VAL A 229 13.71 -1.21 -22.87
N ILE A 230 13.14 -2.19 -22.18
CA ILE A 230 11.75 -2.60 -22.37
C ILE A 230 11.05 -2.73 -21.03
N ASP A 231 9.91 -2.07 -20.91
CA ASP A 231 9.02 -2.17 -19.76
C ASP A 231 7.61 -2.54 -20.23
N LEU A 232 7.15 -3.75 -19.86
CA LEU A 232 5.82 -4.28 -20.14
C LEU A 232 5.06 -4.60 -18.85
N SER A 233 5.38 -3.94 -17.75
CA SER A 233 4.84 -4.25 -16.43
C SER A 233 3.32 -3.98 -16.31
N TYR A 234 2.66 -4.73 -15.45
CA TYR A 234 1.25 -4.57 -15.05
C TYR A 234 0.21 -4.56 -16.20
N ASN A 235 0.35 -5.46 -17.19
CA ASN A 235 -0.55 -5.51 -18.36
C ASN A 235 -1.43 -6.77 -18.45
N LYS A 236 -1.36 -7.66 -17.46
CA LYS A 236 -2.00 -8.99 -17.54
C LYS A 236 -1.54 -9.83 -18.74
N PHE A 237 -0.32 -9.61 -19.23
CA PHE A 237 0.28 -10.49 -20.24
C PHE A 237 0.43 -11.90 -19.69
N GLY A 238 0.19 -12.90 -20.52
CA GLY A 238 0.23 -14.32 -20.12
C GLY A 238 1.04 -15.18 -21.06
N GLY A 239 0.99 -16.52 -20.80
CA GLY A 239 1.77 -17.48 -21.56
C GLY A 239 3.22 -17.60 -21.10
N LYS A 240 4.12 -17.99 -21.99
CA LYS A 240 5.55 -18.11 -21.67
C LYS A 240 6.22 -16.75 -21.60
N LEU A 241 7.17 -16.62 -20.67
CA LEU A 241 8.01 -15.41 -20.58
C LEU A 241 8.73 -15.19 -21.92
N PRO A 242 8.68 -13.97 -22.49
CA PRO A 242 9.21 -13.68 -23.83
C PRO A 242 10.74 -13.53 -23.83
N LEU A 243 11.46 -14.59 -23.46
CA LEU A 243 12.94 -14.59 -23.38
C LEU A 243 13.61 -14.39 -24.75
N TRP A 244 12.88 -14.62 -25.85
CA TRP A 244 13.32 -14.28 -27.20
C TRP A 244 13.65 -12.78 -27.37
N LEU A 245 13.08 -11.90 -26.55
CA LEU A 245 13.46 -10.48 -26.51
C LEU A 245 14.91 -10.29 -26.09
N LEU A 246 15.41 -11.11 -25.15
CA LEU A 246 16.80 -11.10 -24.70
C LEU A 246 17.73 -11.67 -25.78
N GLU A 247 17.27 -12.70 -26.52
CA GLU A 247 18.02 -13.31 -27.61
C GLU A 247 18.18 -12.35 -28.78
N ASN A 248 17.10 -11.67 -29.17
CA ASN A 248 17.08 -10.74 -30.28
C ASN A 248 17.81 -9.41 -29.96
N ASN A 249 17.87 -9.00 -28.70
CA ASN A 249 18.34 -7.69 -28.28
C ASN A 249 19.57 -7.81 -27.35
N THR A 250 20.73 -8.16 -27.92
CA THR A 250 21.96 -8.44 -27.17
C THR A 250 22.57 -7.24 -26.41
N ARG A 251 22.02 -6.04 -26.64
CA ARG A 251 22.45 -4.80 -25.96
C ARG A 251 21.37 -4.30 -24.98
N LEU A 252 20.37 -5.13 -24.62
CA LEU A 252 19.33 -4.77 -23.68
C LEU A 252 19.94 -4.56 -22.28
N GLY A 253 19.67 -3.41 -21.68
CA GLY A 253 20.17 -3.03 -20.37
C GLY A 253 19.09 -3.06 -19.29
N GLY A 254 17.83 -2.84 -19.68
CA GLY A 254 16.68 -2.90 -18.76
C GLY A 254 15.57 -3.79 -19.30
N PHE A 255 15.15 -4.78 -18.47
CA PHE A 255 14.12 -5.74 -18.82
C PHE A 255 13.11 -5.88 -17.67
N SER A 256 11.92 -5.29 -17.85
CA SER A 256 10.82 -5.37 -16.88
C SER A 256 9.59 -6.03 -17.46
N MET A 257 9.14 -7.11 -16.78
CA MET A 257 7.90 -7.85 -17.06
C MET A 257 7.05 -7.98 -15.79
N LYS A 258 7.27 -7.10 -14.81
CA LYS A 258 6.63 -7.11 -13.49
C LYS A 258 5.10 -7.13 -13.58
N GLY A 259 4.44 -7.77 -12.60
CA GLY A 259 2.99 -7.68 -12.42
C GLY A 259 2.17 -8.24 -13.57
N ASN A 260 2.63 -9.34 -14.17
CA ASN A 260 1.94 -10.01 -15.26
C ASN A 260 1.48 -11.44 -14.87
N SER A 261 1.09 -12.25 -15.83
CA SER A 261 0.69 -13.64 -15.63
C SER A 261 1.57 -14.61 -16.40
N PHE A 262 2.86 -14.29 -16.56
CA PHE A 262 3.78 -15.16 -17.26
C PHE A 262 4.04 -16.44 -16.46
N ILE A 263 4.03 -17.58 -17.18
CA ILE A 263 4.28 -18.90 -16.62
C ILE A 263 5.57 -19.45 -17.26
N ASN A 264 6.52 -19.82 -16.44
CA ASN A 264 7.71 -20.55 -16.89
C ASN A 264 8.02 -21.65 -15.87
N ARG A 265 8.10 -22.91 -16.31
CA ARG A 265 8.38 -24.05 -15.42
C ARG A 265 9.86 -24.15 -15.05
N ASP A 266 10.73 -23.56 -15.84
CA ASP A 266 12.16 -23.53 -15.61
C ASP A 266 12.70 -22.21 -16.19
N LEU A 267 13.28 -21.38 -15.33
CA LEU A 267 13.80 -20.07 -15.71
C LEU A 267 15.18 -20.25 -16.36
N GLN A 268 15.22 -20.30 -17.69
CA GLN A 268 16.46 -20.42 -18.46
C GLN A 268 16.68 -19.13 -19.27
N PHE A 269 17.72 -18.40 -18.94
CA PHE A 269 18.15 -17.25 -19.74
C PHE A 269 18.93 -17.69 -20.97
N PRO A 270 19.02 -16.85 -22.04
CA PRO A 270 19.84 -17.12 -23.21
C PRO A 270 21.29 -17.46 -22.81
N SER A 271 21.92 -18.40 -23.53
CA SER A 271 23.28 -18.83 -23.21
C SER A 271 24.38 -17.79 -23.53
N HIS A 272 24.00 -16.75 -24.27
CA HIS A 272 24.96 -15.69 -24.67
C HIS A 272 25.06 -14.63 -23.58
N PRO A 273 26.28 -14.23 -23.17
CA PRO A 273 26.45 -13.15 -22.22
C PRO A 273 25.88 -11.83 -22.75
N ASN A 274 25.15 -11.10 -21.92
CA ASN A 274 24.75 -9.73 -22.20
C ASN A 274 25.42 -8.79 -21.17
N PRO A 275 26.58 -8.19 -21.51
CA PRO A 275 27.32 -7.31 -20.59
C PRO A 275 26.67 -5.93 -20.40
N TYR A 276 25.56 -5.64 -21.08
CA TYR A 276 24.84 -4.37 -20.95
C TYR A 276 23.68 -4.48 -19.96
N MET A 277 23.24 -5.73 -19.63
CA MET A 277 22.11 -5.94 -18.74
C MET A 277 22.42 -5.43 -17.34
N SER A 278 21.65 -4.44 -16.91
CA SER A 278 21.82 -3.74 -15.66
C SER A 278 20.67 -4.02 -14.69
N ILE A 279 19.44 -4.14 -15.20
CA ILE A 279 18.23 -4.34 -14.42
C ILE A 279 17.38 -5.45 -15.03
N VAL A 280 16.97 -6.40 -14.19
CA VAL A 280 15.97 -7.44 -14.54
C VAL A 280 14.88 -7.42 -13.48
N ASP A 281 13.65 -7.15 -13.91
CA ASP A 281 12.45 -7.26 -13.06
C ASP A 281 11.43 -8.23 -13.66
N LEU A 282 11.28 -9.38 -13.01
CA LEU A 282 10.29 -10.41 -13.34
C LEU A 282 9.31 -10.64 -12.17
N SER A 283 9.26 -9.71 -11.23
CA SER A 283 8.45 -9.85 -10.02
C SER A 283 6.94 -9.93 -10.32
N GLU A 284 6.18 -10.44 -9.36
CA GLU A 284 4.73 -10.55 -9.44
C GLU A 284 4.25 -11.33 -10.68
N ASN A 285 4.81 -12.53 -10.88
CA ASN A 285 4.44 -13.44 -11.97
C ASN A 285 4.19 -14.87 -11.44
N LYS A 286 4.14 -15.87 -12.32
CA LYS A 286 3.94 -17.29 -11.97
C LYS A 286 5.14 -18.14 -12.42
N ILE A 287 6.35 -17.61 -12.29
CA ILE A 287 7.59 -18.26 -12.71
C ILE A 287 7.98 -19.31 -11.68
N GLN A 288 8.29 -20.53 -12.14
CA GLN A 288 8.68 -21.69 -11.33
C GLN A 288 10.13 -22.10 -11.62
N GLY A 289 10.61 -23.06 -10.85
CA GLY A 289 11.96 -23.62 -11.00
C GLY A 289 13.01 -22.88 -10.20
N GLN A 290 14.27 -23.12 -10.51
CA GLN A 290 15.40 -22.55 -9.78
C GLN A 290 15.93 -21.28 -10.45
N ILE A 291 16.54 -20.41 -9.66
CA ILE A 291 17.32 -19.28 -10.20
C ILE A 291 18.58 -19.87 -10.87
N PRO A 292 18.82 -19.59 -12.16
CA PRO A 292 19.94 -20.19 -12.88
C PRO A 292 21.29 -19.85 -12.23
N THR A 293 22.11 -20.85 -11.97
CA THR A 293 23.44 -20.66 -11.34
C THR A 293 24.42 -19.88 -12.17
N ASN A 294 24.20 -19.82 -13.49
CA ASN A 294 25.00 -19.07 -14.47
C ASN A 294 24.50 -17.63 -14.72
N ILE A 295 23.50 -17.15 -13.98
CA ILE A 295 22.90 -15.80 -14.16
C ILE A 295 23.97 -14.69 -14.17
N CYS A 296 24.99 -14.80 -13.31
CA CYS A 296 26.04 -13.79 -13.18
C CYS A 296 27.03 -13.80 -14.36
N SER A 297 27.20 -14.95 -15.04
CA SER A 297 28.01 -15.03 -16.26
C SER A 297 27.26 -14.52 -17.47
N ILE A 298 25.93 -14.63 -17.45
CA ILE A 298 25.05 -14.10 -18.50
C ILE A 298 24.91 -12.58 -18.35
N PHE A 299 24.74 -12.07 -17.12
CA PHE A 299 24.53 -10.65 -16.81
C PHE A 299 25.59 -10.11 -15.84
N PRO A 300 26.84 -9.95 -16.27
CA PRO A 300 27.95 -9.59 -15.37
C PRO A 300 27.88 -8.17 -14.81
N GLN A 301 27.11 -7.27 -15.41
CA GLN A 301 26.93 -5.88 -14.97
C GLN A 301 25.60 -5.64 -14.24
N LEU A 302 24.90 -6.72 -13.84
CA LEU A 302 23.62 -6.62 -13.16
C LEU A 302 23.79 -5.96 -11.79
N TRP A 303 23.03 -4.88 -11.55
CA TRP A 303 22.95 -4.20 -10.27
C TRP A 303 21.56 -4.21 -9.67
N GLY A 304 20.51 -4.45 -10.45
CA GLY A 304 19.13 -4.59 -10.00
C GLY A 304 18.52 -5.92 -10.44
N LEU A 305 18.18 -6.79 -9.47
CA LEU A 305 17.49 -8.05 -9.73
C LEU A 305 16.27 -8.17 -8.82
N ASN A 306 15.09 -8.13 -9.43
CA ASN A 306 13.83 -8.36 -8.73
C ASN A 306 13.11 -9.59 -9.33
N LEU A 307 13.04 -10.67 -8.55
CA LEU A 307 12.31 -11.91 -8.87
C LEU A 307 11.21 -12.18 -7.83
N SER A 308 10.86 -11.19 -7.03
CA SER A 308 9.91 -11.35 -5.93
C SER A 308 8.51 -11.76 -6.40
N SER A 309 7.73 -12.32 -5.50
CA SER A 309 6.33 -12.72 -5.76
C SER A 309 6.18 -13.64 -6.97
N ASN A 310 6.93 -14.75 -6.94
CA ASN A 310 6.89 -15.83 -7.91
C ASN A 310 6.79 -17.20 -7.18
N ILE A 311 7.04 -18.29 -7.89
CA ILE A 311 7.01 -19.67 -7.35
C ILE A 311 8.40 -20.31 -7.51
N LEU A 312 9.47 -19.50 -7.38
CA LEU A 312 10.84 -19.97 -7.50
C LEU A 312 11.26 -20.79 -6.28
N GLU A 313 12.03 -21.86 -6.51
CA GLU A 313 12.48 -22.80 -5.50
C GLU A 313 14.01 -23.02 -5.55
N GLY A 314 14.53 -23.87 -4.64
CA GLY A 314 15.98 -24.16 -4.57
C GLY A 314 16.76 -23.10 -3.85
N ASN A 315 18.07 -23.08 -4.03
CA ASN A 315 19.00 -22.24 -3.30
C ASN A 315 19.30 -20.92 -4.03
N ILE A 316 19.64 -19.89 -3.27
CA ILE A 316 20.15 -18.63 -3.84
C ILE A 316 21.53 -18.87 -4.47
N PRO A 317 21.75 -18.51 -5.76
CA PRO A 317 23.06 -18.69 -6.40
C PRO A 317 24.16 -17.89 -5.71
N PRO A 318 25.28 -18.53 -5.28
CA PRO A 318 26.38 -17.83 -4.60
C PRO A 318 27.04 -16.73 -5.45
N CYS A 319 26.96 -16.84 -6.76
CA CYS A 319 27.56 -15.86 -7.68
C CYS A 319 26.98 -14.45 -7.55
N LEU A 320 25.73 -14.30 -7.08
CA LEU A 320 25.09 -12.99 -6.92
C LEU A 320 25.90 -12.06 -5.99
N GLY A 321 26.56 -12.60 -4.97
CA GLY A 321 27.46 -11.82 -4.11
C GLY A 321 28.76 -11.38 -4.76
N SER A 322 29.08 -11.91 -5.94
CA SER A 322 30.32 -11.59 -6.68
C SER A 322 30.06 -10.63 -7.84
N LEU A 323 28.84 -10.17 -8.03
CA LEU A 323 28.51 -9.17 -9.05
C LEU A 323 29.21 -7.85 -8.75
N LYS A 324 29.87 -7.30 -9.75
CA LYS A 324 30.55 -6.00 -9.70
C LYS A 324 29.95 -5.14 -10.79
N SER A 325 28.91 -4.41 -10.46
CA SER A 325 28.33 -3.43 -11.37
C SER A 325 29.23 -2.19 -11.50
N GLY A 326 29.16 -1.51 -12.62
CA GLY A 326 29.85 -0.24 -12.81
C GLY A 326 29.40 0.87 -11.84
N HIS A 327 28.32 0.66 -11.10
CA HIS A 327 27.76 1.58 -10.09
C HIS A 327 28.18 1.23 -8.66
N ASN A 328 28.85 0.11 -8.43
CA ASN A 328 29.19 -0.43 -7.11
C ASN A 328 28.00 -0.60 -6.15
N GLU A 329 26.80 -0.76 -6.68
CA GLU A 329 25.57 -0.95 -5.94
C GLU A 329 24.83 -2.19 -6.45
N LEU A 330 24.33 -3.03 -5.55
CA LEU A 330 23.51 -4.21 -5.85
C LEU A 330 22.22 -4.18 -5.05
N TYR A 331 21.11 -4.23 -5.74
CA TYR A 331 19.75 -4.32 -5.19
C TYR A 331 19.18 -5.68 -5.55
N LEU A 332 18.86 -6.48 -4.55
CA LEU A 332 18.40 -7.85 -4.73
C LEU A 332 17.08 -8.07 -3.97
N ASP A 333 15.99 -8.29 -4.71
CA ASP A 333 14.70 -8.68 -4.16
C ASP A 333 14.28 -10.06 -4.68
N LEU A 334 14.29 -11.06 -3.79
CA LEU A 334 13.86 -12.44 -4.03
C LEU A 334 12.70 -12.85 -3.12
N SER A 335 12.03 -11.88 -2.50
CA SER A 335 10.97 -12.11 -1.53
C SER A 335 9.75 -12.82 -2.12
N HIS A 336 8.91 -13.38 -1.26
CA HIS A 336 7.67 -14.05 -1.66
C HIS A 336 7.87 -15.14 -2.71
N ASN A 337 8.74 -16.11 -2.40
CA ASN A 337 9.04 -17.28 -3.22
C ASN A 337 9.07 -18.56 -2.35
N GLN A 338 9.60 -19.66 -2.89
CA GLN A 338 9.78 -20.92 -2.17
C GLN A 338 11.28 -21.29 -2.03
N LEU A 339 12.16 -20.29 -2.03
CA LEU A 339 13.60 -20.49 -1.92
C LEU A 339 13.97 -21.12 -0.58
N SER A 340 14.97 -22.00 -0.61
CA SER A 340 15.41 -22.81 0.53
C SER A 340 16.92 -22.70 0.77
N GLY A 341 17.43 -23.36 1.81
CA GLY A 341 18.84 -23.29 2.19
C GLY A 341 19.17 -22.03 2.98
N GLY A 342 20.41 -21.65 3.08
CA GLY A 342 20.91 -20.48 3.81
C GLY A 342 21.27 -19.33 2.90
N ILE A 343 21.61 -18.20 3.52
CA ILE A 343 22.19 -17.06 2.78
C ILE A 343 23.61 -17.46 2.31
N PRO A 344 23.95 -17.34 1.02
CA PRO A 344 25.28 -17.68 0.54
C PRO A 344 26.36 -16.80 1.17
N GLU A 345 27.49 -17.40 1.53
CA GLU A 345 28.60 -16.70 2.20
C GLU A 345 29.16 -15.55 1.33
N ASN A 346 29.20 -15.75 0.00
CA ASN A 346 29.64 -14.71 -0.93
C ASN A 346 28.70 -13.49 -0.91
N LEU A 347 27.40 -13.70 -0.74
CA LEU A 347 26.43 -12.61 -0.65
C LEU A 347 26.61 -11.82 0.65
N ALA A 348 26.86 -12.51 1.76
CA ALA A 348 27.14 -11.89 3.06
C ALA A 348 28.54 -11.22 3.15
N LYS A 349 29.33 -11.23 2.07
CA LYS A 349 30.64 -10.56 1.93
C LYS A 349 30.68 -9.58 0.77
N SER A 350 29.53 -9.24 0.18
CA SER A 350 29.44 -8.37 -0.99
C SER A 350 29.53 -6.90 -0.63
N ASP A 351 30.60 -6.24 -1.02
CA ASP A 351 30.82 -4.81 -0.76
C ASP A 351 29.91 -3.88 -1.59
N SER A 352 29.19 -4.43 -2.55
CA SER A 352 28.22 -3.68 -3.39
C SER A 352 26.77 -3.82 -2.96
N LEU A 353 26.44 -4.71 -2.03
CA LEU A 353 25.07 -5.02 -1.67
C LEU A 353 24.45 -3.88 -0.84
N VAL A 354 23.44 -3.18 -1.40
CA VAL A 354 22.72 -2.06 -0.76
C VAL A 354 21.39 -2.52 -0.17
N LEU A 355 20.65 -3.34 -0.94
CA LEU A 355 19.39 -3.92 -0.52
C LEU A 355 19.42 -5.43 -0.65
N LEU A 356 19.05 -6.12 0.39
CA LEU A 356 18.77 -7.55 0.39
C LEU A 356 17.37 -7.82 0.94
N ARG A 357 16.46 -8.20 0.06
CA ARG A 357 15.09 -8.59 0.45
C ARG A 357 14.86 -10.06 0.12
N LEU A 358 14.73 -10.88 1.16
CA LEU A 358 14.51 -12.34 1.10
C LEU A 358 13.24 -12.75 1.85
N SER A 359 12.40 -11.79 2.21
CA SER A 359 11.18 -11.99 3.00
C SER A 359 10.26 -13.06 2.42
N ASN A 360 9.56 -13.79 3.28
CA ASN A 360 8.54 -14.77 2.89
C ASN A 360 9.05 -15.83 1.91
N ASN A 361 10.05 -16.61 2.38
CA ASN A 361 10.62 -17.76 1.71
C ASN A 361 10.68 -18.98 2.68
N ARG A 362 11.43 -20.02 2.31
CA ARG A 362 11.73 -21.20 3.15
C ARG A 362 13.19 -21.28 3.55
N LEU A 363 13.88 -20.13 3.62
CA LEU A 363 15.28 -20.04 3.98
C LEU A 363 15.48 -20.45 5.44
N SER A 364 16.60 -21.09 5.77
CA SER A 364 16.84 -21.68 7.08
C SER A 364 18.30 -21.61 7.49
N GLY A 365 18.58 -22.05 8.73
CA GLY A 365 19.90 -22.01 9.33
C GLY A 365 20.23 -20.67 9.99
N ARG A 366 21.49 -20.49 10.39
CA ARG A 366 21.92 -19.31 11.12
C ARG A 366 22.23 -18.14 10.19
N ILE A 367 21.90 -16.92 10.66
CA ILE A 367 22.29 -15.71 9.94
C ILE A 367 23.80 -15.50 10.07
N ILE A 368 24.47 -15.28 8.94
CA ILE A 368 25.93 -15.13 8.85
C ILE A 368 26.35 -13.78 9.46
N PRO A 369 27.32 -13.75 10.42
CA PRO A 369 27.70 -12.50 11.12
C PRO A 369 28.15 -11.37 10.21
N THR A 370 28.86 -11.69 9.14
CA THR A 370 29.45 -10.70 8.23
C THR A 370 28.40 -9.83 7.53
N ILE A 371 27.15 -10.27 7.41
CA ILE A 371 26.08 -9.48 6.77
C ILE A 371 25.81 -8.17 7.51
N PHE A 372 25.94 -8.15 8.85
CA PHE A 372 25.72 -6.98 9.68
C PHE A 372 26.91 -6.00 9.70
N SER A 373 28.01 -6.33 9.02
CA SER A 373 29.21 -5.50 8.94
C SER A 373 29.52 -5.06 7.53
N LEU A 374 28.60 -5.26 6.58
CA LEU A 374 28.75 -4.76 5.22
C LEU A 374 28.68 -3.23 5.20
N HIS A 375 29.64 -2.59 4.53
CA HIS A 375 29.74 -1.13 4.46
C HIS A 375 28.77 -0.47 3.47
N SER A 376 28.08 -1.27 2.66
CA SER A 376 27.13 -0.82 1.64
C SER A 376 25.68 -1.15 1.98
N LEU A 377 25.42 -2.14 2.85
CA LEU A 377 24.10 -2.66 3.10
C LEU A 377 23.29 -1.68 3.97
N ARG A 378 22.21 -1.16 3.40
CA ARG A 378 21.28 -0.24 4.07
C ARG A 378 19.98 -0.92 4.47
N LEU A 379 19.47 -1.83 3.63
CA LEU A 379 18.13 -2.41 3.78
C LEU A 379 18.23 -3.94 3.82
N LEU A 380 17.91 -4.52 4.98
CA LEU A 380 17.97 -5.97 5.22
C LEU A 380 16.60 -6.50 5.65
N TYR A 381 15.94 -7.25 4.78
CA TYR A 381 14.63 -7.87 5.00
C TYR A 381 14.73 -9.39 4.87
N LEU A 382 14.66 -10.11 5.99
CA LEU A 382 14.74 -11.58 6.08
C LEU A 382 13.48 -12.18 6.74
N ASP A 383 12.45 -11.41 6.95
CA ASP A 383 11.24 -11.81 7.66
C ASP A 383 10.48 -12.93 6.94
N GLY A 384 9.65 -13.66 7.69
CA GLY A 384 8.83 -14.73 7.12
C GLY A 384 9.65 -15.89 6.56
N ASN A 385 10.69 -16.34 7.28
CA ASN A 385 11.54 -17.45 6.92
C ASN A 385 11.68 -18.44 8.07
N ASN A 386 12.61 -19.39 7.97
CA ASN A 386 12.91 -20.40 9.00
C ASN A 386 14.32 -20.21 9.56
N PHE A 387 14.85 -18.98 9.62
CA PHE A 387 16.16 -18.72 10.26
C PHE A 387 16.09 -19.04 11.74
N ASP A 388 17.14 -19.70 12.27
CA ASP A 388 17.20 -20.23 13.61
C ASP A 388 18.44 -19.81 14.39
N GLY A 389 18.46 -20.21 15.66
CA GLY A 389 19.56 -19.98 16.58
C GLY A 389 19.62 -18.53 17.08
N ARG A 390 20.78 -18.17 17.64
CA ARG A 390 20.98 -16.84 18.23
C ARG A 390 21.50 -15.86 17.19
N LEU A 391 21.12 -14.59 17.35
CA LEU A 391 21.79 -13.52 16.63
C LEU A 391 23.28 -13.56 16.97
N PRO A 392 24.18 -13.42 15.95
CA PRO A 392 25.60 -13.62 16.16
C PRO A 392 26.20 -12.58 17.13
N SER A 393 27.24 -12.98 17.84
CA SER A 393 28.09 -12.04 18.60
C SER A 393 29.07 -11.39 17.61
N ILE A 394 29.04 -10.08 17.51
CA ILE A 394 29.88 -9.30 16.60
C ILE A 394 30.61 -8.23 17.39
N ASP A 395 31.83 -7.89 16.98
CA ASP A 395 32.58 -6.78 17.58
C ASP A 395 31.86 -5.45 17.26
N ALA A 396 31.49 -4.73 18.31
CA ALA A 396 30.77 -3.46 18.25
C ALA A 396 31.50 -2.39 17.39
N THR A 397 32.83 -2.43 17.31
CA THR A 397 33.62 -1.47 16.52
C THR A 397 33.45 -1.69 15.03
N ILE A 398 33.25 -2.92 14.59
CA ILE A 398 33.02 -3.28 13.18
C ILE A 398 31.62 -2.87 12.75
N VAL A 399 30.61 -3.14 13.57
CA VAL A 399 29.21 -2.83 13.29
C VAL A 399 28.96 -1.33 13.22
N ARG A 400 29.69 -0.52 13.94
CA ARG A 400 29.56 0.95 13.96
C ARG A 400 29.74 1.61 12.58
N LEU A 401 30.40 0.93 11.64
CA LEU A 401 30.61 1.40 10.27
C LEU A 401 29.53 0.87 9.29
N SER A 402 28.58 0.10 9.78
CA SER A 402 27.48 -0.44 8.97
C SER A 402 26.39 0.60 8.77
N PRO A 403 25.99 0.93 7.53
CA PRO A 403 24.98 1.94 7.24
C PRO A 403 23.54 1.36 7.25
N ILE A 404 23.29 0.29 8.00
CA ILE A 404 21.95 -0.35 8.02
C ILE A 404 20.94 0.63 8.59
N GLU A 405 19.94 0.93 7.78
CA GLU A 405 18.78 1.76 8.13
C GLU A 405 17.59 0.90 8.55
N ASP A 406 17.31 -0.20 7.80
CA ASP A 406 16.23 -1.11 8.10
C ASP A 406 16.75 -2.51 8.34
N MET A 407 16.35 -3.11 9.47
CA MET A 407 16.64 -4.50 9.83
C MET A 407 15.35 -5.22 10.23
N VAL A 408 14.80 -5.98 9.30
CA VAL A 408 13.52 -6.68 9.45
C VAL A 408 13.75 -8.20 9.43
N LEU A 409 13.63 -8.84 10.60
CA LEU A 409 13.87 -10.26 10.84
C LEU A 409 12.65 -10.96 11.46
N SER A 410 11.49 -10.33 11.41
CA SER A 410 10.24 -10.82 12.01
C SER A 410 9.82 -12.18 11.45
N ASN A 411 8.96 -12.92 12.16
CA ASN A 411 8.43 -14.21 11.70
C ASN A 411 9.53 -15.21 11.31
N ASN A 412 10.44 -15.48 12.25
CA ASN A 412 11.48 -16.49 12.11
C ASN A 412 11.55 -17.38 13.39
N ASN A 413 12.59 -18.19 13.50
CA ASN A 413 12.81 -19.07 14.67
C ASN A 413 14.05 -18.64 15.50
N LEU A 414 14.35 -17.33 15.50
CA LEU A 414 15.49 -16.75 16.21
C LEU A 414 15.28 -16.83 17.72
N SER A 415 16.34 -17.12 18.49
CA SER A 415 16.28 -17.35 19.94
C SER A 415 17.43 -16.67 20.69
N GLY A 416 17.34 -16.65 22.02
CA GLY A 416 18.32 -16.04 22.91
C GLY A 416 18.17 -14.53 23.05
N GLU A 417 19.10 -13.92 23.76
CA GLU A 417 19.06 -12.51 24.11
C GLU A 417 19.36 -11.59 22.90
N LEU A 418 18.78 -10.39 22.93
CA LEU A 418 19.06 -9.36 21.95
C LEU A 418 20.48 -8.80 22.14
N PRO A 419 21.38 -8.91 21.14
CA PRO A 419 22.77 -8.51 21.31
C PRO A 419 22.93 -6.99 21.42
N ARG A 420 23.80 -6.55 22.31
CA ARG A 420 24.07 -5.11 22.54
C ARG A 420 24.67 -4.38 21.33
N TRP A 421 25.35 -5.09 20.42
CA TRP A 421 25.95 -4.47 19.25
C TRP A 421 24.92 -3.80 18.33
N ILE A 422 23.64 -4.18 18.41
CA ILE A 422 22.56 -3.55 17.60
C ILE A 422 22.49 -2.05 17.88
N SER A 423 22.77 -1.62 19.11
CA SER A 423 22.80 -0.19 19.46
C SER A 423 23.93 0.62 18.79
N ASN A 424 24.85 -0.04 18.11
CA ASN A 424 25.92 0.60 17.35
C ASN A 424 25.57 0.82 15.86
N LEU A 425 24.41 0.37 15.41
CA LEU A 425 23.84 0.69 14.10
C LEU A 425 23.22 2.09 14.15
N LEU A 426 24.05 3.13 14.06
CA LEU A 426 23.62 4.51 14.35
C LEU A 426 22.61 5.06 13.32
N ASP A 427 22.59 4.54 12.10
CA ASP A 427 21.67 4.95 11.03
C ASP A 427 20.34 4.19 11.09
N LEU A 428 20.16 3.25 12.07
CA LEU A 428 19.01 2.36 12.12
C LEU A 428 17.71 3.16 12.35
N ARG A 429 16.76 3.00 11.45
CA ARG A 429 15.43 3.62 11.46
C ARG A 429 14.32 2.64 11.77
N GLU A 430 14.49 1.40 11.34
CA GLU A 430 13.54 0.32 11.58
C GLU A 430 14.23 -0.92 12.13
N LEU A 431 13.76 -1.38 13.29
CA LEU A 431 14.13 -2.65 13.89
C LEU A 431 12.89 -3.50 14.15
N ALA A 432 12.67 -4.52 13.32
CA ALA A 432 11.55 -5.44 13.47
C ALA A 432 12.02 -6.88 13.67
N LEU A 433 11.73 -7.43 14.87
CA LEU A 433 12.11 -8.75 15.33
C LEU A 433 10.90 -9.54 15.84
N SER A 434 9.68 -9.10 15.50
CA SER A 434 8.45 -9.69 16.04
C SER A 434 8.29 -11.16 15.64
N ASN A 435 7.50 -11.88 16.43
CA ASN A 435 7.18 -13.29 16.20
C ASN A 435 8.44 -14.16 16.01
N ASN A 436 9.26 -14.18 17.03
CA ASN A 436 10.46 -15.03 17.18
C ASN A 436 10.46 -15.69 18.57
N GLN A 437 11.57 -16.31 18.97
CA GLN A 437 11.77 -16.91 20.29
C GLN A 437 12.85 -16.16 21.12
N LEU A 438 13.00 -14.86 20.88
CA LEU A 438 13.97 -14.03 21.58
C LEU A 438 13.57 -13.89 23.06
N ASP A 439 14.56 -13.91 23.96
CA ASP A 439 14.36 -13.90 25.39
C ASP A 439 15.26 -12.87 26.12
N GLY A 440 15.24 -12.89 27.44
CA GLY A 440 16.01 -11.97 28.27
C GLY A 440 15.44 -10.55 28.34
N PRO A 441 16.19 -9.62 28.94
CA PRO A 441 15.77 -8.23 29.05
C PRO A 441 16.02 -7.45 27.75
N ILE A 442 15.20 -6.43 27.51
CA ILE A 442 15.46 -5.45 26.43
C ILE A 442 16.66 -4.61 26.81
N PRO A 443 17.77 -4.57 26.02
CA PRO A 443 18.95 -3.80 26.37
C PRO A 443 18.68 -2.30 26.42
N MET A 444 19.14 -1.63 27.49
CA MET A 444 19.02 -0.19 27.65
C MET A 444 19.81 0.58 26.58
N ASP A 445 20.82 -0.05 26.00
CA ASP A 445 21.67 0.52 24.97
C ASP A 445 20.87 0.88 23.69
N LEU A 446 19.72 0.24 23.43
CA LEU A 446 18.84 0.59 22.29
C LEU A 446 18.33 2.04 22.34
N CYS A 447 18.30 2.63 23.53
CA CYS A 447 17.91 4.02 23.74
C CYS A 447 18.88 5.05 23.11
N HIS A 448 20.06 4.61 22.63
CA HIS A 448 21.03 5.46 21.93
C HIS A 448 20.81 5.54 20.41
N LEU A 449 19.78 4.86 19.88
CA LEU A 449 19.44 4.89 18.45
C LEU A 449 18.58 6.12 18.15
N ASP A 450 19.23 7.28 17.94
CA ASP A 450 18.55 8.57 17.77
C ASP A 450 17.70 8.69 16.49
N HIS A 451 17.91 7.81 15.51
CA HIS A 451 17.18 7.79 14.25
C HIS A 451 16.08 6.72 14.20
N LEU A 452 15.93 5.90 15.24
CA LEU A 452 14.99 4.79 15.26
C LEU A 452 13.54 5.31 15.27
N ASN A 453 12.80 5.02 14.21
CA ASN A 453 11.39 5.39 14.05
C ASN A 453 10.43 4.26 14.44
N ILE A 454 10.80 3.01 14.10
CA ILE A 454 9.97 1.82 14.32
C ILE A 454 10.78 0.80 15.14
N LEU A 455 10.23 0.38 16.27
CA LEU A 455 10.73 -0.72 17.08
C LEU A 455 9.61 -1.74 17.28
N ASP A 456 9.73 -2.91 16.64
CA ASP A 456 8.80 -4.02 16.80
C ASP A 456 9.53 -5.26 17.36
N LEU A 457 9.32 -5.50 18.67
CA LEU A 457 9.80 -6.68 19.41
C LEU A 457 8.64 -7.58 19.86
N SER A 458 7.45 -7.37 19.31
CA SER A 458 6.22 -8.06 19.72
C SER A 458 6.30 -9.57 19.52
N GLN A 459 5.44 -10.31 20.21
CA GLN A 459 5.30 -11.77 20.07
C GLN A 459 6.65 -12.51 20.21
N ASN A 460 7.32 -12.28 21.34
CA ASN A 460 8.60 -12.90 21.72
C ASN A 460 8.54 -13.37 23.19
N ASN A 461 9.68 -13.64 23.77
CA ASN A 461 9.81 -14.09 25.17
C ASN A 461 10.60 -13.11 26.04
N PHE A 462 10.65 -11.82 25.64
CA PHE A 462 11.36 -10.79 26.42
C PHE A 462 10.76 -10.64 27.81
N SER A 463 11.63 -10.40 28.80
CA SER A 463 11.26 -10.34 30.21
C SER A 463 11.94 -9.17 30.92
N GLY A 464 11.55 -8.93 32.17
CA GLY A 464 12.05 -7.80 32.96
C GLY A 464 11.36 -6.47 32.62
N PRO A 465 11.90 -5.36 33.18
CA PRO A 465 11.28 -4.05 33.01
C PRO A 465 11.52 -3.45 31.60
N ILE A 466 10.62 -2.59 31.19
CA ILE A 466 10.83 -1.75 29.99
C ILE A 466 11.93 -0.74 30.29
N PRO A 467 12.96 -0.60 29.43
CA PRO A 467 14.02 0.38 29.64
C PRO A 467 13.51 1.82 29.69
N SER A 468 14.05 2.64 30.57
CA SER A 468 13.72 4.06 30.64
C SER A 468 14.54 4.83 29.60
N CYS A 469 14.00 4.96 28.39
CA CYS A 469 14.63 5.64 27.26
C CYS A 469 14.32 7.14 27.30
N CYS A 470 15.06 7.92 28.06
CA CYS A 470 14.89 9.36 28.14
C CYS A 470 15.31 10.14 26.88
N GLY A 471 15.86 9.51 25.83
CA GLY A 471 16.45 10.16 24.66
C GLY A 471 15.86 9.83 23.31
N ALA A 472 15.05 8.79 23.18
CA ALA A 472 14.53 8.33 21.89
C ALA A 472 13.34 9.18 21.39
N GLN A 473 13.63 10.44 21.01
CA GLN A 473 12.61 11.38 20.52
C GLN A 473 12.09 11.04 19.10
N SER A 474 12.79 10.20 18.36
CA SER A 474 12.47 9.83 16.98
C SER A 474 11.45 8.71 16.85
N ILE A 475 11.26 7.88 17.89
CA ILE A 475 10.38 6.70 17.83
C ILE A 475 8.93 7.15 17.59
N LYS A 476 8.35 6.65 16.50
CA LYS A 476 6.95 6.86 16.13
C LYS A 476 6.08 5.65 16.46
N HIS A 477 6.59 4.44 16.22
CA HIS A 477 5.82 3.21 16.38
C HIS A 477 6.60 2.24 17.28
N LEU A 478 6.00 1.89 18.41
CA LEU A 478 6.60 0.98 19.39
C LEU A 478 5.65 -0.19 19.67
N HIS A 479 6.07 -1.40 19.30
CA HIS A 479 5.34 -2.64 19.50
C HIS A 479 6.14 -3.60 20.39
N LEU A 480 5.68 -3.81 21.62
CA LEU A 480 6.27 -4.72 22.62
C LEU A 480 5.24 -5.77 23.09
N ASN A 481 4.08 -5.84 22.44
CA ASN A 481 2.98 -6.72 22.83
C ASN A 481 3.33 -8.21 22.70
N GLY A 482 2.63 -9.04 23.47
CA GLY A 482 2.84 -10.50 23.44
C GLY A 482 4.21 -10.94 23.94
N ASN A 483 4.66 -10.40 25.10
CA ASN A 483 5.92 -10.73 25.74
C ASN A 483 5.71 -11.10 27.24
N ARG A 484 6.79 -11.18 28.01
CA ARG A 484 6.77 -11.39 29.47
C ARG A 484 7.32 -10.19 30.22
N LEU A 485 7.19 -8.99 29.68
CA LEU A 485 7.67 -7.76 30.30
C LEU A 485 6.90 -7.49 31.58
N SER A 486 7.62 -7.04 32.62
CA SER A 486 7.08 -6.90 33.99
C SER A 486 7.55 -5.61 34.66
N GLY A 487 6.99 -5.32 35.83
CA GLY A 487 7.29 -4.09 36.57
C GLY A 487 6.39 -2.93 36.11
N THR A 488 6.72 -1.72 36.54
CA THR A 488 5.96 -0.51 36.28
C THR A 488 6.52 0.25 35.07
N LEU A 489 5.69 1.07 34.42
CA LEU A 489 6.14 1.91 33.30
C LEU A 489 7.16 2.98 33.72
N GLY A 490 7.18 3.38 34.98
CA GLY A 490 8.10 4.40 35.47
C GLY A 490 8.12 5.65 34.58
N ASN A 491 9.30 6.02 34.08
CA ASN A 491 9.50 7.12 33.14
C ASN A 491 9.91 6.62 31.72
N ALA A 492 9.51 5.40 31.35
CA ALA A 492 10.01 4.72 30.16
C ALA A 492 9.89 5.56 28.87
N PHE A 493 8.79 6.30 28.69
CA PHE A 493 8.50 7.03 27.43
C PHE A 493 8.25 8.52 27.66
N PHE A 494 8.62 9.07 28.79
CA PHE A 494 8.30 10.46 29.21
C PHE A 494 8.67 11.52 28.17
N ASN A 495 9.75 11.33 27.41
CA ASN A 495 10.24 12.29 26.41
C ASN A 495 9.94 11.89 24.96
N CYS A 496 9.16 10.83 24.72
CA CYS A 496 8.87 10.32 23.36
C CYS A 496 7.74 11.11 22.70
N SER A 497 7.90 12.41 22.52
CA SER A 497 6.84 13.29 21.98
C SER A 497 6.40 12.98 20.54
N SER A 498 7.23 12.28 19.75
CA SER A 498 6.92 11.85 18.38
C SER A 498 6.15 10.53 18.30
N LEU A 499 5.88 9.88 19.46
CA LEU A 499 5.25 8.56 19.50
C LEU A 499 3.80 8.63 19.02
N VAL A 500 3.50 7.89 17.97
CA VAL A 500 2.18 7.79 17.31
C VAL A 500 1.46 6.54 17.78
N THR A 501 2.17 5.40 17.86
CA THR A 501 1.63 4.12 18.31
C THR A 501 2.42 3.57 19.49
N LEU A 502 1.73 3.24 20.57
CA LEU A 502 2.26 2.52 21.72
C LEU A 502 1.44 1.24 21.93
N ASP A 503 2.03 0.10 21.63
CA ASP A 503 1.44 -1.22 21.90
C ASP A 503 2.33 -2.01 22.86
N ILE A 504 1.88 -2.14 24.09
CA ILE A 504 2.51 -2.96 25.14
C ILE A 504 1.53 -4.01 25.70
N SER A 505 0.52 -4.36 24.91
CA SER A 505 -0.51 -5.33 25.26
C SER A 505 0.08 -6.72 25.56
N GLU A 506 -0.70 -7.56 26.25
CA GLU A 506 -0.35 -8.97 26.48
C GLU A 506 1.03 -9.13 27.12
N ASN A 507 1.22 -8.45 28.27
CA ASN A 507 2.43 -8.52 29.08
C ASN A 507 2.08 -8.73 30.60
N GLN A 508 3.06 -8.58 31.48
CA GLN A 508 2.89 -8.71 32.93
C GLN A 508 3.18 -7.37 33.63
N LEU A 509 2.89 -6.26 32.96
CA LEU A 509 3.13 -4.91 33.47
C LEU A 509 2.18 -4.60 34.63
N THR A 510 2.69 -3.93 35.67
CA THR A 510 2.00 -3.64 36.94
C THR A 510 2.02 -2.15 37.27
N GLY A 511 1.31 -1.76 38.35
CA GLY A 511 1.25 -0.39 38.83
C GLY A 511 0.19 0.45 38.09
N GLU A 512 0.24 1.75 38.30
CA GLU A 512 -0.69 2.69 37.69
C GLU A 512 -0.22 3.14 36.29
N ILE A 513 -1.18 3.55 35.46
CA ILE A 513 -0.87 4.24 34.21
C ILE A 513 -0.33 5.63 34.58
N PRO A 514 0.91 5.97 34.22
CA PRO A 514 1.52 7.21 34.70
C PRO A 514 0.92 8.47 34.07
N ASN A 515 0.85 9.56 34.85
CA ASN A 515 0.31 10.84 34.40
C ASN A 515 1.09 11.49 33.25
N TRP A 516 2.38 11.15 33.08
CA TRP A 516 3.16 11.66 31.95
C TRP A 516 2.62 11.17 30.60
N ILE A 517 1.75 10.14 30.55
CA ILE A 517 1.14 9.67 29.29
C ILE A 517 0.53 10.84 28.50
N GLY A 518 -0.03 11.84 29.20
CA GLY A 518 -0.60 13.05 28.60
C GLY A 518 0.41 13.99 27.95
N THR A 519 1.72 13.71 28.01
CA THR A 519 2.76 14.49 27.30
C THR A 519 3.03 13.99 25.88
N LEU A 520 2.52 12.81 25.52
CA LEU A 520 2.70 12.18 24.21
C LEU A 520 1.75 12.77 23.17
N SER A 521 1.93 14.03 22.80
CA SER A 521 0.97 14.81 22.01
C SER A 521 0.68 14.27 20.60
N ALA A 522 1.62 13.49 20.04
CA ALA A 522 1.45 12.86 18.73
C ALA A 522 0.73 11.49 18.80
N LEU A 523 0.44 10.98 20.04
CA LEU A 523 -0.09 9.63 20.21
C LEU A 523 -1.50 9.50 19.63
N ARG A 524 -1.68 8.51 18.76
CA ARG A 524 -2.94 8.17 18.07
C ARG A 524 -3.49 6.82 18.52
N VAL A 525 -2.61 5.87 18.80
CA VAL A 525 -2.98 4.49 19.17
C VAL A 525 -2.31 4.13 20.50
N LEU A 526 -3.13 3.81 21.50
CA LEU A 526 -2.69 3.37 22.83
C LEU A 526 -3.29 2.00 23.14
N LEU A 527 -2.46 0.96 23.15
CA LEU A 527 -2.86 -0.41 23.44
C LEU A 527 -2.14 -0.93 24.68
N LEU A 528 -2.87 -1.09 25.79
CA LEU A 528 -2.39 -1.61 27.08
C LEU A 528 -3.13 -2.89 27.49
N LYS A 529 -3.91 -3.50 26.60
CA LYS A 529 -4.76 -4.67 26.84
C LYS A 529 -3.99 -5.82 27.49
N ALA A 530 -4.66 -6.59 28.34
CA ALA A 530 -4.14 -7.81 28.93
C ALA A 530 -2.80 -7.62 29.65
N ASN A 531 -2.83 -6.76 30.66
CA ASN A 531 -1.76 -6.51 31.61
C ASN A 531 -2.30 -6.57 33.06
N LEU A 532 -1.50 -6.12 34.04
CA LEU A 532 -1.86 -6.09 35.45
C LEU A 532 -1.93 -4.65 35.99
N PHE A 533 -2.27 -3.67 35.14
CA PHE A 533 -2.39 -2.28 35.56
C PHE A 533 -3.50 -2.08 36.59
N THR A 534 -3.24 -1.22 37.58
CA THR A 534 -4.14 -0.90 38.70
C THR A 534 -4.35 0.60 38.81
N GLY A 535 -5.18 1.04 39.74
CA GLY A 535 -5.48 2.46 39.93
C GLY A 535 -6.54 2.98 38.98
N GLU A 536 -6.66 4.29 38.90
CA GLU A 536 -7.63 4.97 38.06
C GLU A 536 -7.10 5.27 36.66
N ILE A 537 -7.99 5.45 35.69
CA ILE A 537 -7.63 5.96 34.37
C ILE A 537 -7.20 7.42 34.52
N PRO A 538 -5.94 7.79 34.18
CA PRO A 538 -5.45 9.14 34.41
C PRO A 538 -6.15 10.17 33.54
N ILE A 539 -6.57 11.29 34.13
CA ILE A 539 -7.22 12.41 33.42
C ILE A 539 -6.32 13.06 32.37
N GLU A 540 -5.01 12.86 32.46
CA GLU A 540 -4.02 13.33 31.55
C GLU A 540 -4.18 12.74 30.12
N LEU A 541 -4.82 11.57 29.98
CA LEU A 541 -5.19 11.01 28.68
C LEU A 541 -6.09 11.96 27.87
N CYS A 542 -6.90 12.76 28.56
CA CYS A 542 -7.77 13.75 27.90
C CYS A 542 -7.01 14.90 27.21
N LYS A 543 -5.71 15.04 27.42
CA LYS A 543 -4.86 16.05 26.75
C LYS A 543 -4.39 15.58 25.36
N LEU A 544 -4.59 14.31 25.04
CA LEU A 544 -4.12 13.69 23.80
C LEU A 544 -5.16 13.85 22.68
N HIS A 545 -5.25 15.02 22.10
CA HIS A 545 -6.25 15.34 21.07
C HIS A 545 -6.10 14.51 19.79
N SER A 546 -4.92 13.98 19.49
CA SER A 546 -4.66 13.12 18.33
C SER A 546 -5.09 11.66 18.52
N LEU A 547 -5.48 11.28 19.75
CA LEU A 547 -5.76 9.89 20.10
C LEU A 547 -7.06 9.40 19.43
N SER A 548 -6.97 8.30 18.69
CA SER A 548 -8.09 7.71 17.94
C SER A 548 -8.49 6.31 18.46
N ILE A 549 -7.53 5.51 18.92
CA ILE A 549 -7.76 4.16 19.43
C ILE A 549 -7.19 4.05 20.85
N ILE A 550 -8.04 3.67 21.82
CA ILE A 550 -7.68 3.44 23.21
C ILE A 550 -8.15 2.04 23.61
N VAL A 551 -7.22 1.15 23.96
CA VAL A 551 -7.54 -0.19 24.44
C VAL A 551 -6.84 -0.42 25.78
N LEU A 552 -7.62 -0.35 26.86
CA LEU A 552 -7.18 -0.60 28.25
C LEU A 552 -7.82 -1.88 28.83
N SER A 553 -8.44 -2.67 27.97
CA SER A 553 -9.20 -3.86 28.39
C SER A 553 -8.33 -4.94 29.04
N GLN A 554 -8.98 -5.83 29.82
CA GLN A 554 -8.32 -6.94 30.50
C GLN A 554 -7.18 -6.49 31.43
N ASN A 555 -7.49 -5.54 32.29
CA ASN A 555 -6.61 -5.05 33.35
C ASN A 555 -7.32 -5.06 34.72
N ASN A 556 -6.72 -4.44 35.71
CA ASN A 556 -7.26 -4.32 37.06
C ASN A 556 -7.57 -2.85 37.44
N LEU A 557 -7.89 -2.02 36.40
CA LEU A 557 -8.18 -0.61 36.56
C LEU A 557 -9.50 -0.43 37.34
N SER A 558 -9.57 0.59 38.21
CA SER A 558 -10.69 0.87 39.08
C SER A 558 -11.07 2.35 39.02
N GLY A 559 -12.07 2.74 39.81
CA GLY A 559 -12.57 4.13 39.82
C GLY A 559 -13.49 4.46 38.65
N PRO A 560 -13.89 5.73 38.50
CA PRO A 560 -14.85 6.16 37.50
C PRO A 560 -14.18 6.34 36.12
N ILE A 561 -14.98 6.27 35.08
CA ILE A 561 -14.55 6.66 33.72
C ILE A 561 -14.37 8.19 33.71
N PRO A 562 -13.22 8.74 33.30
CA PRO A 562 -13.02 10.18 33.22
C PRO A 562 -13.96 10.83 32.22
N PHE A 563 -14.78 11.80 32.66
CA PHE A 563 -15.73 12.51 31.81
C PHE A 563 -15.04 13.27 30.64
N CYS A 564 -13.81 13.70 30.86
CA CYS A 564 -13.03 14.46 29.88
C CYS A 564 -12.56 13.62 28.68
N LEU A 565 -12.73 12.29 28.69
CA LEU A 565 -12.49 11.48 27.45
C LEU A 565 -13.39 11.94 26.29
N SER A 566 -14.49 12.62 26.60
CA SER A 566 -15.34 13.26 25.59
C SER A 566 -14.66 14.40 24.82
N ASN A 567 -13.52 14.90 25.28
CA ASN A 567 -12.76 15.96 24.61
C ASN A 567 -11.87 15.43 23.48
N LEU A 568 -11.77 14.12 23.34
CA LEU A 568 -11.04 13.49 22.24
C LEU A 568 -11.81 13.72 20.93
N THR A 569 -11.17 14.24 19.92
CA THR A 569 -11.83 14.55 18.63
C THR A 569 -12.13 13.27 17.85
N LEU A 570 -11.28 12.25 17.96
CA LEU A 570 -11.35 10.97 17.23
C LEU A 570 -11.54 11.16 15.71
N GLU A 571 -11.17 12.34 15.19
CA GLU A 571 -11.33 12.66 13.77
C GLU A 571 -10.32 11.91 12.90
N PRO A 572 -10.74 11.45 11.71
CA PRO A 572 -9.80 10.97 10.71
C PRO A 572 -8.82 12.07 10.35
N SER A 573 -7.52 11.84 10.42
CA SER A 573 -6.56 12.85 9.95
C SER A 573 -6.47 12.77 8.42
N ASP A 574 -6.73 13.89 7.76
CA ASP A 574 -6.47 14.08 6.33
C ASP A 574 -4.98 14.22 5.99
N GLU A 575 -4.10 14.16 6.97
CA GLU A 575 -2.69 13.96 6.69
C GLU A 575 -2.55 12.59 6.01
N LYS A 576 -2.70 12.61 4.67
CA LYS A 576 -2.04 11.63 3.84
C LYS A 576 -0.67 11.49 4.44
N SER A 577 -0.33 10.31 4.93
CA SER A 577 1.06 9.98 5.14
C SER A 577 1.72 10.19 3.77
N SER A 578 2.16 11.40 3.53
CA SER A 578 3.11 11.67 2.49
C SER A 578 4.35 10.93 2.98
N ALA A 579 4.37 9.61 2.70
CA ALA A 579 5.65 8.98 2.50
C ALA A 579 6.41 9.99 1.65
N ASP A 580 7.52 10.46 2.18
CA ASP A 580 8.37 11.43 1.52
C ASP A 580 8.80 10.92 0.15
N THR A 581 7.89 10.99 -0.83
CA THR A 581 8.19 10.82 -2.26
C THR A 581 8.78 12.10 -2.83
N HIS A 582 9.04 13.10 -1.97
CA HIS A 582 9.55 14.41 -2.36
C HIS A 582 10.89 14.36 -3.12
N TRP A 583 11.70 13.34 -2.92
CA TRP A 583 12.95 13.19 -3.64
C TRP A 583 12.81 12.51 -5.01
N LEU A 584 11.68 11.82 -5.30
CA LEU A 584 11.41 11.25 -6.62
C LEU A 584 11.03 12.32 -7.66
N TYR A 585 10.42 13.42 -7.24
CA TYR A 585 10.01 14.52 -8.11
C TYR A 585 11.15 15.44 -8.54
N SER A 586 12.30 15.41 -7.86
CA SER A 586 13.45 16.26 -8.17
C SER A 586 14.20 15.84 -9.45
N LEU A 587 13.95 14.66 -10.01
CA LEU A 587 14.67 14.13 -11.18
C LEU A 587 13.97 14.39 -12.53
N THR A 588 12.75 14.92 -12.52
CA THR A 588 11.97 15.20 -13.75
C THR A 588 12.08 16.66 -14.21
N ASP A 589 12.80 17.49 -13.47
CA ASP A 589 12.82 18.94 -13.68
C ASP A 589 13.97 19.39 -14.59
N THR A 590 13.97 18.88 -15.82
CA THR A 590 14.92 19.35 -16.83
C THR A 590 14.18 20.06 -17.94
N GLY A 591 14.36 21.38 -17.95
CA GLY A 591 13.89 22.20 -19.05
C GLY A 591 14.56 21.77 -20.38
N ILE A 592 13.96 22.14 -21.48
CA ILE A 592 14.37 21.89 -22.88
C ILE A 592 15.85 22.31 -23.18
N ALA A 593 16.48 23.07 -22.30
CA ALA A 593 17.74 23.79 -22.51
C ALA A 593 19.00 22.94 -22.83
N ASN A 594 18.92 21.61 -22.95
CA ASN A 594 20.09 20.77 -23.24
C ASN A 594 19.84 19.66 -24.27
N TYR A 595 18.95 19.87 -25.24
CA TYR A 595 18.67 18.91 -26.28
C TYR A 595 19.74 18.92 -27.40
N SER A 596 20.92 18.34 -27.15
CA SER A 596 21.83 17.93 -28.23
C SER A 596 21.58 16.47 -28.60
N GLU A 597 21.65 16.14 -29.88
CA GLU A 597 21.25 14.84 -30.49
C GLU A 597 21.88 13.59 -29.83
N SER A 598 23.05 13.74 -29.21
CA SER A 598 23.76 12.64 -28.52
C SER A 598 23.43 12.61 -27.02
N ALA A 599 23.16 13.76 -26.40
CA ALA A 599 22.83 13.89 -24.99
C ALA A 599 21.39 13.44 -24.68
N GLU A 600 20.43 13.67 -25.59
CA GLU A 600 19.03 13.23 -25.46
C GLU A 600 18.87 11.75 -25.20
N PHE A 601 19.61 10.94 -25.95
CA PHE A 601 19.45 9.51 -25.85
C PHE A 601 20.09 8.94 -24.58
N GLU A 602 21.28 9.40 -24.20
CA GLU A 602 21.94 8.99 -22.95
C GLU A 602 21.14 9.48 -21.73
N TRP A 603 20.55 10.67 -21.81
CA TRP A 603 19.79 11.26 -20.72
C TRP A 603 18.44 10.56 -20.53
N SER A 604 17.68 10.33 -21.61
CA SER A 604 16.40 9.61 -21.53
C SER A 604 16.59 8.19 -21.05
N THR A 605 17.63 7.48 -21.47
CA THR A 605 17.92 6.14 -20.98
C THR A 605 18.37 6.14 -19.53
N ARG A 606 19.22 7.07 -19.08
CA ARG A 606 19.61 7.19 -17.66
C ARG A 606 18.43 7.54 -16.77
N SER A 607 17.58 8.48 -17.17
CA SER A 607 16.38 8.86 -16.44
C SER A 607 15.41 7.69 -16.34
N ILE A 608 15.15 6.97 -17.43
CA ILE A 608 14.28 5.80 -17.46
C ILE A 608 14.90 4.66 -16.64
N PHE A 609 16.19 4.42 -16.70
CA PHE A 609 16.87 3.44 -15.86
C PHE A 609 16.78 3.80 -14.37
N SER A 610 16.94 5.07 -14.01
CA SER A 610 16.79 5.50 -12.62
C SER A 610 15.35 5.39 -12.13
N GLN A 611 14.36 5.75 -12.94
CA GLN A 611 12.96 5.60 -12.62
C GLN A 611 12.55 4.13 -12.48
N ILE A 612 12.92 3.27 -13.42
CA ILE A 612 12.66 1.82 -13.31
C ILE A 612 13.40 1.27 -12.10
N GLY A 613 14.70 1.56 -11.95
CA GLY A 613 15.53 1.03 -10.87
C GLY A 613 15.07 1.46 -9.48
N LEU A 614 14.76 2.72 -9.29
CA LEU A 614 14.34 3.26 -7.99
C LEU A 614 12.91 2.84 -7.62
N SER A 615 11.96 2.88 -8.56
CA SER A 615 10.59 2.44 -8.30
C SER A 615 10.47 0.95 -7.95
N LEU A 616 11.44 0.12 -8.40
CA LEU A 616 11.48 -1.32 -8.12
C LEU A 616 11.74 -1.64 -6.65
N PHE A 617 12.55 -0.82 -5.97
CA PHE A 617 13.12 -1.22 -4.68
C PHE A 617 12.62 -0.40 -3.49
N PHE A 618 12.04 0.77 -3.72
CA PHE A 618 11.61 1.68 -2.65
C PHE A 618 10.09 1.74 -2.40
N GLY A 619 9.28 0.92 -3.08
CA GLY A 619 7.82 0.97 -3.03
C GLY A 619 7.13 0.38 -1.79
N ASN A 620 7.83 -0.36 -0.93
CA ASN A 620 7.23 -1.01 0.23
C ASN A 620 7.88 -0.55 1.52
N GLN A 621 7.48 0.60 2.04
CA GLN A 621 7.66 0.91 3.46
C GLN A 621 6.77 -0.03 4.28
N MET A 622 7.26 -0.46 5.45
CA MET A 622 6.46 -1.28 6.36
C MET A 622 5.21 -0.49 6.77
N GLU A 623 4.04 -1.02 6.44
CA GLU A 623 2.77 -0.44 6.86
C GLU A 623 2.57 -0.68 8.35
N GLU A 624 2.18 0.36 9.09
CA GLU A 624 1.78 0.24 10.49
C GLU A 624 0.67 -0.81 10.62
N LYS A 625 0.78 -1.66 11.64
CA LYS A 625 -0.18 -2.74 11.95
C LYS A 625 -0.68 -2.58 13.36
N VAL A 626 -1.97 -2.61 13.55
CA VAL A 626 -2.63 -2.53 14.86
C VAL A 626 -3.64 -3.67 14.98
N ASP A 627 -3.51 -4.50 16.04
CA ASP A 627 -4.55 -5.48 16.40
C ASP A 627 -5.61 -4.79 17.24
N TYR A 628 -6.81 -4.68 16.70
CA TYR A 628 -7.92 -4.02 17.35
C TYR A 628 -9.19 -4.87 17.29
N THR A 629 -9.78 -5.11 18.47
CA THR A 629 -11.04 -5.87 18.59
C THR A 629 -12.22 -4.93 18.38
N THR A 630 -13.02 -5.19 17.37
CA THR A 630 -14.29 -4.51 17.09
C THR A 630 -15.32 -5.53 16.62
N LYS A 631 -16.61 -5.28 16.82
CA LYS A 631 -17.69 -6.16 16.36
C LYS A 631 -17.55 -7.62 16.83
N ARG A 632 -17.03 -7.83 18.05
CA ARG A 632 -16.72 -9.12 18.68
C ARG A 632 -15.59 -9.92 18.03
N GLU A 633 -14.87 -9.37 17.07
CA GLU A 633 -13.78 -10.00 16.34
C GLU A 633 -12.52 -9.14 16.43
N SER A 634 -11.34 -9.78 16.52
CA SER A 634 -10.06 -9.09 16.46
C SER A 634 -9.55 -9.08 15.04
N TYR A 635 -9.19 -7.90 14.53
CA TYR A 635 -8.66 -7.69 13.18
C TYR A 635 -7.34 -6.96 13.24
N ILE A 636 -6.42 -7.35 12.36
CA ILE A 636 -5.17 -6.60 12.14
C ILE A 636 -5.43 -5.54 11.06
N TYR A 637 -5.53 -4.30 11.50
CA TYR A 637 -5.66 -3.15 10.61
C TYR A 637 -4.28 -2.66 10.16
N LYS A 638 -4.12 -2.27 8.89
CA LYS A 638 -2.82 -1.89 8.30
C LYS A 638 -2.91 -0.57 7.54
N GLY A 639 -1.86 0.24 7.66
CA GLY A 639 -1.66 1.44 6.86
C GLY A 639 -2.80 2.45 6.95
N ASN A 640 -3.20 3.01 5.83
CA ASN A 640 -4.16 4.11 5.76
C ASN A 640 -5.54 3.84 6.39
N ILE A 641 -5.93 2.58 6.57
CA ILE A 641 -7.20 2.23 7.23
C ILE A 641 -7.20 2.73 8.68
N LEU A 642 -6.05 2.72 9.35
CA LEU A 642 -5.91 3.18 10.73
C LEU A 642 -6.30 4.65 10.91
N THR A 643 -6.18 5.47 9.86
CA THR A 643 -6.58 6.88 9.90
C THR A 643 -8.10 7.08 10.03
N TYR A 644 -8.89 6.07 9.64
CA TYR A 644 -10.35 6.08 9.70
C TYR A 644 -10.90 5.30 10.90
N MET A 645 -10.05 4.61 11.66
CA MET A 645 -10.48 3.82 12.82
C MET A 645 -10.50 4.68 14.07
N SER A 646 -11.55 4.51 14.86
CA SER A 646 -11.70 5.19 16.14
C SER A 646 -12.44 4.31 17.13
N GLY A 647 -11.95 4.22 18.35
CA GLY A 647 -12.64 3.42 19.36
C GLY A 647 -12.01 3.43 20.74
N ILE A 648 -12.84 3.09 21.71
CA ILE A 648 -12.48 2.99 23.13
C ILE A 648 -12.91 1.61 23.62
N ASP A 649 -11.95 0.82 24.10
CA ASP A 649 -12.17 -0.47 24.76
C ASP A 649 -11.62 -0.44 26.20
N LEU A 650 -12.52 -0.36 27.17
CA LEU A 650 -12.25 -0.40 28.62
C LEU A 650 -12.76 -1.70 29.26
N SER A 651 -13.11 -2.70 28.47
CA SER A 651 -13.77 -3.91 28.95
C SER A 651 -12.89 -4.75 29.90
N CYS A 652 -13.50 -5.64 30.66
CA CYS A 652 -12.80 -6.55 31.56
C CYS A 652 -11.87 -5.82 32.54
N ASN A 653 -12.41 -4.86 33.28
CA ASN A 653 -11.75 -4.11 34.34
C ASN A 653 -12.62 -4.09 35.63
N ARG A 654 -12.29 -3.26 36.58
CA ARG A 654 -13.05 -3.04 37.82
C ARG A 654 -13.61 -1.62 37.92
N LEU A 655 -13.93 -1.00 36.77
CA LEU A 655 -14.43 0.37 36.73
C LEU A 655 -15.79 0.47 37.42
N THR A 656 -16.02 1.58 38.14
CA THR A 656 -17.20 1.84 38.96
C THR A 656 -17.81 3.18 38.61
N GLY A 657 -18.97 3.47 39.21
CA GLY A 657 -19.69 4.73 38.99
C GLY A 657 -20.57 4.69 37.75
N GLU A 658 -21.08 5.84 37.35
CA GLU A 658 -21.97 5.98 36.21
C GLU A 658 -21.17 6.21 34.92
N ILE A 659 -21.74 5.86 33.77
CA ILE A 659 -21.19 6.19 32.46
C ILE A 659 -21.38 7.70 32.24
N PRO A 660 -20.29 8.48 32.02
CA PRO A 660 -20.41 9.91 31.80
C PRO A 660 -21.28 10.24 30.57
N LEU A 661 -22.27 11.15 30.73
CA LEU A 661 -23.10 11.51 29.59
C LEU A 661 -22.32 12.20 28.47
N GLU A 662 -21.24 12.84 28.79
CA GLU A 662 -20.36 13.57 27.88
C GLU A 662 -19.75 12.65 26.82
N ILE A 663 -19.61 11.33 27.10
CA ILE A 663 -19.12 10.35 26.10
C ILE A 663 -19.99 10.36 24.83
N GLY A 664 -21.28 10.72 24.94
CA GLY A 664 -22.16 10.92 23.80
C GLY A 664 -21.75 12.06 22.86
N ASN A 665 -20.75 12.87 23.19
CA ASN A 665 -20.21 13.92 22.31
C ASN A 665 -19.16 13.39 21.32
N LEU A 666 -18.70 12.14 21.46
CA LEU A 666 -17.71 11.50 20.56
C LEU A 666 -18.37 11.07 19.23
N SER A 667 -18.80 12.04 18.40
CA SER A 667 -19.57 11.78 17.18
C SER A 667 -18.84 10.90 16.15
N GLU A 668 -17.52 10.89 16.16
CA GLU A 668 -16.67 10.16 15.22
C GLU A 668 -16.31 8.74 15.69
N ILE A 669 -16.68 8.37 16.93
CA ILE A 669 -16.37 7.04 17.48
C ILE A 669 -17.10 5.94 16.71
N ARG A 670 -16.38 4.86 16.36
CA ARG A 670 -16.93 3.69 15.69
C ARG A 670 -17.16 2.50 16.62
N SER A 671 -16.37 2.37 17.69
CA SER A 671 -16.49 1.26 18.63
C SER A 671 -16.34 1.73 20.07
N LEU A 672 -17.29 1.37 20.92
CA LEU A 672 -17.26 1.61 22.37
C LEU A 672 -17.55 0.31 23.09
N ASN A 673 -16.57 -0.21 23.82
CA ASN A 673 -16.71 -1.40 24.63
C ASN A 673 -16.42 -1.10 26.11
N LEU A 674 -17.44 -1.17 26.95
CA LEU A 674 -17.39 -0.99 28.42
C LEU A 674 -17.79 -2.27 29.16
N SER A 675 -17.87 -3.39 28.48
CA SER A 675 -18.38 -4.65 29.05
C SER A 675 -17.52 -5.20 30.18
N HIS A 676 -18.07 -6.08 30.98
CA HIS A 676 -17.33 -6.75 32.07
C HIS A 676 -16.65 -5.77 33.04
N ASN A 677 -17.45 -4.85 33.61
CA ASN A 677 -17.05 -3.89 34.63
C ASN A 677 -18.08 -3.87 35.79
N ASN A 678 -17.94 -2.93 36.68
CA ASN A 678 -18.90 -2.71 37.80
C ASN A 678 -19.62 -1.34 37.66
N LEU A 679 -19.89 -0.93 36.40
CA LEU A 679 -20.55 0.33 36.09
C LEU A 679 -22.02 0.28 36.52
N SER A 680 -22.54 1.38 37.01
CA SER A 680 -23.91 1.53 37.55
C SER A 680 -24.62 2.72 36.88
N GLY A 681 -25.85 3.01 37.34
CA GLY A 681 -26.65 4.11 36.79
C GLY A 681 -27.31 3.74 35.47
N HIS A 682 -27.62 4.75 34.66
CA HIS A 682 -28.41 4.61 33.46
C HIS A 682 -27.56 4.63 32.17
N ILE A 683 -28.06 4.01 31.11
CA ILE A 683 -27.47 4.18 29.77
C ILE A 683 -27.73 5.63 29.33
N PRO A 684 -26.70 6.41 28.99
CA PRO A 684 -26.89 7.82 28.65
C PRO A 684 -27.73 8.02 27.38
N VAL A 685 -28.77 8.84 27.44
CA VAL A 685 -29.55 9.21 26.24
C VAL A 685 -28.72 9.89 25.18
N MET A 686 -27.65 10.59 25.60
CA MET A 686 -26.71 11.26 24.73
C MET A 686 -25.96 10.32 23.77
N PHE A 687 -25.92 9.01 24.03
CA PHE A 687 -25.37 8.03 23.10
C PHE A 687 -26.06 8.02 21.73
N SER A 688 -27.32 8.52 21.68
CA SER A 688 -28.03 8.74 20.40
C SER A 688 -27.32 9.72 19.44
N ARG A 689 -26.29 10.45 19.90
CA ARG A 689 -25.48 11.37 19.10
C ARG A 689 -24.24 10.71 18.48
N LEU A 690 -23.93 9.47 18.84
CA LEU A 690 -22.78 8.73 18.31
C LEU A 690 -23.07 8.26 16.87
N ASN A 691 -23.18 9.18 15.95
CA ASN A 691 -23.74 8.95 14.61
C ASN A 691 -22.91 7.97 13.73
N LYS A 692 -21.66 7.70 14.10
CA LYS A 692 -20.76 6.79 13.37
C LYS A 692 -20.49 5.48 14.11
N ILE A 693 -21.13 5.26 15.26
CA ILE A 693 -20.90 4.07 16.05
C ILE A 693 -21.39 2.81 15.31
N GLU A 694 -20.51 1.83 15.22
CA GLU A 694 -20.77 0.53 14.59
C GLU A 694 -20.90 -0.59 15.63
N SER A 695 -20.23 -0.44 16.80
CA SER A 695 -20.23 -1.44 17.86
C SER A 695 -20.34 -0.78 19.23
N LEU A 696 -21.37 -1.17 20.00
CA LEU A 696 -21.61 -0.72 21.37
C LEU A 696 -21.84 -1.93 22.28
N ASP A 697 -20.89 -2.21 23.18
CA ASP A 697 -21.01 -3.29 24.17
C ASP A 697 -20.95 -2.73 25.59
N LEU A 698 -22.05 -2.87 26.32
CA LEU A 698 -22.24 -2.46 27.74
C LEU A 698 -22.54 -3.67 28.62
N SER A 699 -22.42 -4.90 28.09
CA SER A 699 -22.79 -6.13 28.80
C SER A 699 -22.01 -6.37 30.07
N HIS A 700 -22.52 -7.23 30.94
CA HIS A 700 -21.84 -7.61 32.20
C HIS A 700 -21.45 -6.41 33.08
N ASN A 701 -22.43 -5.61 33.45
CA ASN A 701 -22.30 -4.47 34.33
C ASN A 701 -23.46 -4.44 35.35
N ASN A 702 -23.59 -3.36 36.13
CA ASN A 702 -24.71 -3.16 37.08
C ASN A 702 -25.60 -1.99 36.62
N LEU A 703 -25.76 -1.80 35.30
CA LEU A 703 -26.58 -0.73 34.73
C LEU A 703 -28.07 -0.97 35.01
N SER A 704 -28.82 0.10 35.27
CA SER A 704 -30.24 0.08 35.66
C SER A 704 -31.05 1.04 34.82
N GLY A 705 -32.36 1.04 35.01
CA GLY A 705 -33.30 1.90 34.29
C GLY A 705 -33.59 1.37 32.89
N ILE A 706 -34.12 2.22 32.01
CA ILE A 706 -34.57 1.83 30.68
C ILE A 706 -33.49 1.96 29.63
N ILE A 707 -33.60 1.17 28.54
CA ILE A 707 -32.81 1.41 27.32
C ILE A 707 -33.43 2.62 26.61
N PRO A 708 -32.64 3.71 26.37
CA PRO A 708 -33.17 4.91 25.71
C PRO A 708 -33.72 4.62 24.32
N THR A 709 -34.93 5.01 24.03
CA THR A 709 -35.58 4.81 22.71
C THR A 709 -34.90 5.58 21.61
N GLU A 710 -34.19 6.66 21.94
CA GLU A 710 -33.39 7.52 21.06
C GLU A 710 -32.25 6.77 20.38
N LEU A 711 -31.77 5.66 20.98
CA LEU A 711 -30.72 4.83 20.40
C LEU A 711 -31.12 4.18 19.07
N THR A 712 -32.42 4.05 18.80
CA THR A 712 -32.94 3.56 17.51
C THR A 712 -32.57 4.48 16.32
N LYS A 713 -32.04 5.69 16.57
CA LYS A 713 -31.51 6.60 15.54
C LYS A 713 -30.09 6.27 15.07
N LEU A 714 -29.41 5.33 15.73
CA LEU A 714 -28.05 4.91 15.39
C LEU A 714 -28.10 3.95 14.18
N TYR A 715 -28.18 4.50 12.99
CA TYR A 715 -28.32 3.73 11.74
C TYR A 715 -27.07 2.96 11.31
N THR A 716 -25.90 3.27 11.87
CA THR A 716 -24.63 2.61 11.61
C THR A 716 -24.34 1.45 12.57
N LEU A 717 -25.15 1.26 13.61
CA LEU A 717 -24.90 0.31 14.69
C LEU A 717 -25.12 -1.13 14.20
N GLU A 718 -24.05 -1.92 14.10
CA GLU A 718 -24.08 -3.32 13.66
C GLU A 718 -24.08 -4.30 14.85
N VAL A 719 -23.42 -3.91 15.96
CA VAL A 719 -23.36 -4.70 17.18
C VAL A 719 -23.84 -3.88 18.35
N PHE A 720 -24.85 -4.41 19.05
CA PHE A 720 -25.37 -3.87 20.30
C PHE A 720 -25.48 -4.98 21.33
N ASN A 721 -24.95 -4.74 22.53
CA ASN A 721 -25.00 -5.71 23.60
C ASN A 721 -25.19 -5.02 24.97
N VAL A 722 -26.27 -5.32 25.65
CA VAL A 722 -26.56 -4.84 27.02
C VAL A 722 -26.94 -6.00 27.95
N SER A 723 -26.62 -7.24 27.56
CA SER A 723 -26.90 -8.44 28.34
C SER A 723 -26.20 -8.40 29.73
N TYR A 724 -26.69 -9.17 30.66
CA TYR A 724 -26.12 -9.28 32.01
C TYR A 724 -26.01 -7.92 32.73
N ASN A 725 -27.12 -7.22 32.87
CA ASN A 725 -27.27 -5.98 33.60
C ASN A 725 -28.53 -5.99 34.50
N ASN A 726 -28.88 -4.88 35.09
CA ASN A 726 -30.09 -4.70 35.89
C ASN A 726 -31.10 -3.75 35.23
N LEU A 727 -31.15 -3.77 33.88
CA LEU A 727 -32.02 -2.93 33.08
C LEU A 727 -33.50 -3.34 33.21
N SER A 728 -34.40 -2.38 33.05
CA SER A 728 -35.84 -2.57 33.25
C SER A 728 -36.68 -1.90 32.16
N GLY A 729 -37.98 -2.25 32.13
CA GLY A 729 -38.90 -1.69 31.15
C GLY A 729 -38.89 -2.39 29.80
N SER A 730 -39.53 -1.77 28.82
CA SER A 730 -39.69 -2.35 27.47
C SER A 730 -38.42 -2.10 26.62
N ILE A 731 -37.99 -3.12 25.88
CA ILE A 731 -37.00 -2.98 24.82
C ILE A 731 -37.49 -1.96 23.78
N PRO A 732 -36.61 -1.07 23.26
CA PRO A 732 -36.98 -0.15 22.20
C PRO A 732 -37.55 -0.85 20.97
N SER A 733 -38.47 -0.19 20.26
CA SER A 733 -39.13 -0.76 19.10
C SER A 733 -38.14 -1.28 18.08
N GLN A 734 -38.38 -2.48 17.54
CA GLN A 734 -37.55 -3.14 16.51
C GLN A 734 -37.68 -2.39 15.18
N LYS A 735 -36.98 -1.23 15.08
CA LYS A 735 -36.90 -0.39 13.90
C LYS A 735 -35.45 -0.19 13.54
N ALA A 736 -35.18 0.00 12.25
CA ALA A 736 -33.83 0.16 11.71
C ALA A 736 -32.89 -0.98 12.19
N GLN A 737 -31.70 -0.65 12.69
CA GLN A 737 -30.72 -1.64 13.16
C GLN A 737 -31.20 -2.42 14.40
N PHE A 738 -32.07 -1.86 15.24
CA PHE A 738 -32.61 -2.59 16.39
C PHE A 738 -33.46 -3.82 16.00
N ALA A 739 -33.92 -3.92 14.77
CA ALA A 739 -34.58 -5.11 14.24
C ALA A 739 -33.66 -6.31 14.00
N THR A 740 -32.35 -6.10 13.99
CA THR A 740 -31.33 -7.14 13.73
C THR A 740 -30.76 -7.76 15.00
N PHE A 741 -30.97 -7.14 16.17
CA PHE A 741 -30.43 -7.64 17.42
C PHE A 741 -31.36 -8.70 18.03
N ASP A 742 -30.81 -9.86 18.30
CA ASP A 742 -31.48 -11.02 18.85
C ASP A 742 -31.57 -11.01 20.39
N GLU A 743 -32.16 -12.04 20.97
CA GLU A 743 -32.31 -12.21 22.41
C GLU A 743 -30.99 -12.12 23.16
N SER A 744 -29.88 -12.61 22.57
CA SER A 744 -28.54 -12.64 23.19
C SER A 744 -28.04 -11.24 23.57
N SER A 745 -28.46 -10.22 22.84
CA SER A 745 -28.09 -8.82 23.09
C SER A 745 -28.71 -8.24 24.35
N TYR A 746 -29.78 -8.81 24.86
CA TYR A 746 -30.59 -8.29 25.96
C TYR A 746 -30.72 -9.25 27.16
N MET A 747 -30.37 -10.51 27.00
CA MET A 747 -30.56 -11.56 27.99
C MET A 747 -29.98 -11.22 29.36
N ALA A 748 -30.44 -11.90 30.41
CA ALA A 748 -29.98 -11.73 31.79
C ALA A 748 -30.19 -10.30 32.36
N ASN A 749 -31.28 -9.64 31.92
CA ASN A 749 -31.83 -8.43 32.55
C ASN A 749 -33.19 -8.77 33.15
N PRO A 750 -33.30 -9.02 34.48
CA PRO A 750 -34.51 -9.60 35.09
C PRO A 750 -35.78 -8.76 34.91
N PHE A 751 -35.64 -7.45 34.79
CA PHE A 751 -36.73 -6.51 34.72
C PHE A 751 -37.00 -5.94 33.31
N LEU A 752 -36.25 -6.45 32.28
CA LEU A 752 -36.45 -6.06 30.89
C LEU A 752 -37.53 -6.96 30.25
N CYS A 753 -38.36 -6.42 29.38
CA CYS A 753 -39.44 -7.13 28.71
C CYS A 753 -39.66 -6.66 27.26
N GLY A 754 -40.41 -7.42 26.49
CA GLY A 754 -40.75 -7.13 25.11
C GLY A 754 -39.81 -7.79 24.08
N PRO A 755 -40.21 -7.89 22.81
CA PRO A 755 -39.45 -8.55 21.78
C PRO A 755 -38.02 -7.98 21.62
N PRO A 756 -36.98 -8.80 21.42
CA PRO A 756 -36.98 -10.25 21.13
C PRO A 756 -36.97 -11.16 22.37
N LEU A 757 -37.05 -10.60 23.59
CA LEU A 757 -37.16 -11.43 24.80
C LEU A 757 -38.51 -12.12 24.85
N PRO A 758 -38.60 -13.37 25.41
CA PRO A 758 -39.84 -14.11 25.54
C PRO A 758 -40.77 -13.52 26.59
N LYS A 759 -40.27 -12.59 27.46
CA LYS A 759 -41.02 -11.95 28.54
C LYS A 759 -41.91 -10.81 28.02
N ASP A 760 -43.22 -10.93 28.15
CA ASP A 760 -44.15 -9.85 27.81
C ASP A 760 -44.17 -8.74 28.89
N CYS A 761 -44.36 -7.48 28.48
CA CYS A 761 -44.43 -6.32 29.37
C CYS A 761 -45.78 -6.15 30.08
N SER A 762 -46.75 -6.95 29.79
CA SER A 762 -48.15 -6.83 30.28
C SER A 762 -48.46 -7.61 31.56
N GLU A 763 -47.54 -8.37 32.17
CA GLU A 763 -47.79 -9.08 33.43
C GLU A 763 -47.54 -8.20 34.68
N PRO A 764 -48.55 -7.88 35.48
CA PRO A 764 -48.34 -7.28 36.79
C PRO A 764 -47.90 -8.34 37.80
N ASN A 765 -46.85 -8.07 38.59
CA ASN A 765 -46.41 -8.90 39.70
C ASN A 765 -47.53 -9.15 40.72
N SER A 766 -48.09 -10.35 40.75
CA SER A 766 -48.88 -10.85 41.86
C SER A 766 -48.30 -12.16 42.37
N PRO A 767 -48.19 -12.35 43.72
CA PRO A 767 -47.56 -13.53 44.28
C PRO A 767 -48.43 -14.75 44.10
N SER A 768 -47.91 -15.80 43.54
CA SER A 768 -48.56 -17.09 43.31
C SER A 768 -48.88 -17.83 44.61
N THR A 769 -50.15 -18.10 44.90
CA THR A 769 -50.58 -19.16 45.78
C THR A 769 -50.87 -20.41 44.97
N THR A 770 -50.20 -21.46 45.32
CA THR A 770 -50.34 -22.81 44.79
C THR A 770 -51.67 -23.47 45.16
N THR A 771 -52.37 -24.09 44.22
CA THR A 771 -53.06 -25.36 44.40
C THR A 771 -53.18 -26.11 43.04
N PRO A 772 -53.11 -27.43 43.02
CA PRO A 772 -53.04 -28.21 41.79
C PRO A 772 -54.45 -28.71 41.42
N ASN A 773 -54.81 -28.67 40.17
CA ASN A 773 -55.74 -29.61 39.57
C ASN A 773 -55.49 -29.81 38.09
N ALA A 774 -55.45 -31.06 37.78
CA ALA A 774 -55.33 -31.62 36.43
C ALA A 774 -56.61 -31.42 35.63
N SER A 775 -56.45 -31.05 34.35
CA SER A 775 -57.26 -31.56 33.24
C SER A 775 -56.63 -31.15 31.93
N ASN A 776 -56.50 -32.12 31.07
CA ASN A 776 -56.05 -32.06 29.68
C ASN A 776 -56.82 -30.99 28.92
N ASP A 777 -56.14 -30.23 28.10
CA ASP A 777 -56.56 -29.92 26.74
C ASP A 777 -55.34 -29.41 25.95
N GLU A 778 -55.08 -30.09 24.82
CA GLU A 778 -54.10 -29.75 23.82
C GLU A 778 -54.49 -28.43 23.13
N GLU A 779 -53.64 -27.42 23.17
CA GLU A 779 -53.63 -26.38 22.15
C GLU A 779 -52.20 -26.12 21.67
N GLU A 780 -52.00 -26.49 20.40
CA GLU A 780 -50.81 -26.24 19.58
C GLU A 780 -50.49 -24.74 19.52
N SER A 781 -49.45 -24.32 20.15
CA SER A 781 -48.82 -23.03 19.85
C SER A 781 -47.69 -23.25 18.85
N GLY A 782 -47.84 -22.72 17.65
CA GLY A 782 -47.10 -22.94 16.44
C GLY A 782 -45.57 -22.80 16.59
N LEU A 783 -44.92 -23.89 16.84
CA LEU A 783 -43.56 -24.13 16.37
C LEU A 783 -43.71 -24.50 14.89
N MET A 784 -42.97 -23.80 14.04
CA MET A 784 -42.86 -24.05 12.63
C MET A 784 -42.80 -25.56 12.40
N ASP A 785 -43.79 -26.13 11.70
CA ASP A 785 -43.87 -27.57 11.46
C ASP A 785 -42.53 -28.06 10.90
N MET A 786 -41.81 -28.81 11.72
CA MET A 786 -40.47 -29.32 11.40
C MET A 786 -40.45 -30.09 10.07
N TYR A 787 -41.59 -30.70 9.72
CA TYR A 787 -41.79 -31.36 8.46
C TYR A 787 -41.86 -30.37 7.28
N VAL A 788 -42.58 -29.29 7.43
CA VAL A 788 -42.68 -28.22 6.42
C VAL A 788 -41.33 -27.52 6.27
N PHE A 789 -40.62 -27.29 7.38
CA PHE A 789 -39.24 -26.73 7.33
C PHE A 789 -38.30 -27.69 6.61
N GLN A 790 -38.29 -28.97 6.93
CA GLN A 790 -37.44 -29.97 6.26
C GLN A 790 -37.74 -30.10 4.78
N VAL A 791 -39.02 -30.10 4.40
CA VAL A 791 -39.43 -30.21 3.00
C VAL A 791 -39.07 -28.95 2.23
N THR A 792 -39.30 -27.76 2.78
CA THR A 792 -38.95 -26.49 2.13
C THR A 792 -37.45 -26.30 2.05
N PHE A 793 -36.70 -26.70 3.06
CA PHE A 793 -35.23 -26.71 3.04
C PHE A 793 -34.69 -27.65 1.97
N PHE A 794 -35.22 -28.90 1.89
CA PHE A 794 -34.78 -29.86 0.90
C PHE A 794 -35.12 -29.41 -0.53
N VAL A 795 -36.32 -28.89 -0.74
CA VAL A 795 -36.75 -28.36 -2.06
C VAL A 795 -35.88 -27.16 -2.47
N SER A 796 -35.61 -26.24 -1.56
CA SER A 796 -34.73 -25.10 -1.82
C SER A 796 -33.30 -25.55 -2.15
N TYR A 797 -32.77 -26.52 -1.40
CA TYR A 797 -31.46 -27.10 -1.65
C TYR A 797 -31.35 -27.75 -3.04
N VAL A 798 -32.38 -28.53 -3.43
CA VAL A 798 -32.44 -29.18 -4.77
C VAL A 798 -32.52 -28.12 -5.87
N ILE A 799 -33.30 -27.04 -5.68
CA ILE A 799 -33.38 -25.95 -6.66
C ILE A 799 -32.01 -25.26 -6.82
N VAL A 800 -31.31 -24.97 -5.72
CA VAL A 800 -29.98 -24.36 -5.77
C VAL A 800 -29.00 -25.27 -6.50
N LEU A 801 -29.02 -26.59 -6.24
CA LEU A 801 -28.14 -27.52 -6.95
C LEU A 801 -28.46 -27.60 -8.45
N LEU A 802 -29.73 -27.55 -8.82
CA LEU A 802 -30.14 -27.52 -10.23
C LEU A 802 -29.67 -26.23 -10.93
N VAL A 803 -29.80 -25.07 -10.26
CA VAL A 803 -29.31 -23.80 -10.79
C VAL A 803 -27.80 -23.83 -10.98
N ILE A 804 -27.06 -24.35 -10.01
CA ILE A 804 -25.61 -24.54 -10.13
C ILE A 804 -25.27 -25.47 -11.28
N ALA A 805 -25.97 -26.59 -11.41
CA ALA A 805 -25.75 -27.56 -12.50
C ALA A 805 -26.01 -26.93 -13.89
N VAL A 806 -27.07 -26.13 -14.01
CA VAL A 806 -27.40 -25.40 -15.26
C VAL A 806 -26.33 -24.37 -15.57
N ILE A 807 -25.86 -23.60 -14.58
CA ILE A 807 -24.79 -22.61 -14.76
C ILE A 807 -23.49 -23.30 -15.21
N LEU A 808 -23.12 -24.40 -14.58
CA LEU A 808 -21.93 -25.20 -14.94
C LEU A 808 -22.07 -25.88 -16.32
N TYR A 809 -23.29 -26.19 -16.73
CA TYR A 809 -23.57 -26.76 -18.06
C TYR A 809 -23.42 -25.70 -19.17
N ILE A 810 -23.94 -24.49 -18.94
CA ILE A 810 -23.95 -23.41 -19.94
C ILE A 810 -22.58 -22.75 -20.05
N ASN A 811 -21.82 -22.64 -18.95
CA ASN A 811 -20.54 -21.92 -18.93
C ASN A 811 -19.37 -22.88 -18.66
N PRO A 812 -18.62 -23.29 -19.69
CA PRO A 812 -17.50 -24.24 -19.54
C PRO A 812 -16.37 -23.67 -18.67
N TYR A 813 -16.19 -22.36 -18.62
CA TYR A 813 -15.19 -21.69 -17.77
C TYR A 813 -15.49 -21.84 -16.27
N TRP A 814 -16.76 -21.64 -15.87
CA TRP A 814 -17.21 -21.82 -14.49
C TRP A 814 -17.16 -23.31 -14.09
N ARG A 815 -17.40 -24.19 -15.02
CA ARG A 815 -17.29 -25.65 -14.81
C ARG A 815 -15.86 -26.06 -14.48
N GLU A 816 -14.85 -25.58 -15.24
CA GLU A 816 -13.45 -25.89 -14.96
C GLU A 816 -12.98 -25.29 -13.63
N ALA A 817 -13.35 -24.05 -13.35
CA ALA A 817 -13.03 -23.39 -12.07
C ALA A 817 -13.65 -24.12 -10.88
N TRP A 818 -14.90 -24.59 -11.01
CA TRP A 818 -15.59 -25.34 -9.97
C TRP A 818 -14.93 -26.70 -9.71
N PHE A 819 -14.62 -27.46 -10.73
CA PHE A 819 -13.94 -28.74 -10.55
C PHE A 819 -12.54 -28.58 -9.98
N TYR A 820 -11.82 -27.55 -10.38
CA TYR A 820 -10.51 -27.21 -9.78
C TYR A 820 -10.64 -26.86 -8.29
N PHE A 821 -11.64 -26.08 -7.93
CA PHE A 821 -11.93 -25.73 -6.53
C PHE A 821 -12.28 -26.98 -5.70
N VAL A 822 -13.16 -27.84 -6.21
CA VAL A 822 -13.55 -29.09 -5.53
C VAL A 822 -12.34 -30.02 -5.37
N GLU A 823 -11.51 -30.16 -6.39
CA GLU A 823 -10.28 -30.97 -6.32
C GLU A 823 -9.30 -30.40 -5.28
N HIS A 824 -9.18 -29.08 -5.21
CA HIS A 824 -8.36 -28.41 -4.20
C HIS A 824 -8.90 -28.65 -2.78
N CYS A 825 -10.20 -28.54 -2.57
CA CYS A 825 -10.83 -28.83 -1.28
C CYS A 825 -10.63 -30.30 -0.87
N ILE A 826 -10.78 -31.25 -1.79
CA ILE A 826 -10.56 -32.68 -1.51
C ILE A 826 -9.10 -32.93 -1.11
N LYS A 827 -8.13 -32.36 -1.82
CA LYS A 827 -6.70 -32.46 -1.49
C LYS A 827 -6.40 -31.86 -0.12
N THR A 828 -6.97 -30.69 0.18
CA THR A 828 -6.79 -30.03 1.47
C THR A 828 -7.38 -30.87 2.61
N CYS A 829 -8.58 -31.46 2.41
CA CYS A 829 -9.17 -32.37 3.38
C CYS A 829 -8.35 -33.66 3.55
N GLN A 830 -7.80 -34.21 2.48
CA GLN A 830 -6.91 -35.37 2.54
C GLN A 830 -5.65 -35.08 3.35
N TYR A 831 -4.97 -33.95 3.07
CA TYR A 831 -3.81 -33.51 3.85
C TYR A 831 -4.14 -33.30 5.33
N PHE A 832 -5.30 -32.71 5.63
CA PHE A 832 -5.76 -32.49 7.00
C PHE A 832 -6.03 -33.82 7.72
N ILE A 833 -6.61 -34.79 7.04
CA ILE A 833 -6.87 -36.12 7.60
C ILE A 833 -5.56 -36.89 7.80
N GLU A 834 -4.64 -36.85 6.85
CA GLU A 834 -3.32 -37.51 6.95
C GLU A 834 -2.48 -36.92 8.10
N ASP A 835 -2.46 -35.60 8.25
CA ASP A 835 -1.72 -34.92 9.31
C ASP A 835 -2.29 -35.20 10.71
N ASN A 836 -3.61 -35.27 10.84
CA ASN A 836 -4.27 -35.63 12.09
C ASN A 836 -4.18 -37.14 12.42
N LEU A 837 -4.22 -38.02 11.41
CA LEU A 837 -4.00 -39.46 11.63
C LEU A 837 -2.55 -39.74 12.02
N LEU A 838 -1.57 -39.08 11.38
CA LEU A 838 -0.16 -39.20 11.77
C LEU A 838 0.08 -38.72 13.21
N ARG A 839 -0.50 -37.61 13.64
CA ARG A 839 -0.45 -37.14 15.02
C ARG A 839 -1.09 -38.13 15.99
N PHE A 840 -2.20 -38.77 15.63
CA PHE A 840 -2.86 -39.76 16.47
C PHE A 840 -2.04 -41.06 16.63
N PHE A 841 -1.29 -41.46 15.60
CA PHE A 841 -0.39 -42.63 15.67
C PHE A 841 0.92 -42.33 16.43
N ILE A 842 1.44 -41.09 16.38
CA ILE A 842 2.65 -40.68 17.12
C ILE A 842 2.37 -40.63 18.63
N VAL A 843 1.21 -40.11 19.03
CA VAL A 843 0.81 -40.02 20.46
C VAL A 843 0.54 -41.42 21.05
N LYS A 844 0.17 -42.42 20.25
CA LYS A 844 -0.06 -43.80 20.71
C LYS A 844 1.21 -44.64 20.84
N ARG A 845 2.38 -44.17 20.36
CA ARG A 845 3.69 -44.83 20.49
C ARG A 845 4.55 -44.24 21.64
N SER A 846 4.07 -43.23 22.32
CA SER A 846 4.76 -42.63 23.51
C SER A 846 4.01 -42.85 24.83
N LYS A 847 3.13 -43.89 24.91
CA LYS A 847 2.55 -44.38 26.15
C LYS A 847 3.01 -45.83 26.37
#